data_e4e1827ff1371059ce76c08180442d4f
#
_entry.id   e4e1827ff1371059ce76c08180442d4f
#
_cell.length_a   1.000
_cell.length_b   1.000
_cell.length_c   1.000
_cell.angle_alpha   90.00
_cell.angle_beta   90.00
_cell.angle_gamma   90.00
#
_symmetry.space_group_name_H-M   'P 1'
#
loop_
_entity.id
_entity.type
_entity.pdbx_description
1 polymer ?
#
loop_
_entity_poly.entity_id
_entity_poly.type
_entity_poly.pdbx_seq_one_letter_code
_entity_poly.pdbx_strand_id
1 'polypeptide(L)'
;MSEVGTSRNSEILQTLTSKSLSPKEKVNALVKAAEGDETVRDFIIDTFWCLAGLDAPYYDDSNGQEYTYRSLLNDFLARGDVSDHLVMTRLDLEMLQKHTEKYATIDPALIRKKIIRENTNQVYRQRKFNLFREESEGFAKLIRCLLSDDIHTKMGDAWIKSLIGVFELDPTRVADAKLGALFFRVERGEEEVKLLPAIESLKGLRHMQHLVGMSFSLSSLADSPSFYRMIVLLLKYNVVELEDLMPHVIDRESDATKVIIEKTKDYYTNLVQSLKKFGPSSQVLTCIDDQDADCKHPAMMLLGSLLDEGQWPAAQKIILHLYSYDIDPLVCDVGILRKVRAYMLEYVTKAYDCVCKSPINISSNTARESSSSTHEPKDAEIPHVFNAEVFFSELLEMYGLVQHSRIFESQDELLFRIVSIVKCFSSSSPALSCRAEIFKMILNCIIVLGRPNVQLSSIIWEVLNSSLHWKERYSLYKEAWDVGMIRSLQSKILEEFGTVSKVINAGKTPSSKPLSVIQGLITTSYKASHYLKRTSADNIQTMAPALAKNAGLLSPLSTMKVLITIVGNYENMGELVISGMQNWGPLGRDVVGYEMRNFLTMNKVAGSQVGFQVFASTFYRDFCDVEVEGILEFLYEDFGQGNVTNLELLRELLTVAGR
;
A
#
# COMPACT_ATOMS: atom_id res chain seq x y z
N MET A 1 34.78 -4.17 18.15
CA MET A 1 35.80 -3.13 17.79
C MET A 1 35.23 -1.99 16.93
N SER A 2 33.94 -1.96 16.59
CA SER A 2 33.35 -0.97 15.66
C SER A 2 32.83 0.33 16.31
N GLU A 3 32.43 0.33 17.56
CA GLU A 3 31.89 1.54 18.23
C GLU A 3 32.96 2.57 18.62
N VAL A 4 34.16 2.11 18.95
CA VAL A 4 35.27 3.02 19.36
C VAL A 4 35.85 3.77 18.15
N GLY A 5 35.84 3.16 16.96
CA GLY A 5 36.34 3.80 15.74
C GLY A 5 35.40 4.89 15.20
N THR A 6 34.09 4.69 15.28
CA THR A 6 33.09 5.69 14.85
C THR A 6 33.06 6.92 15.76
N SER A 7 33.27 6.76 17.07
CA SER A 7 33.39 7.87 18.01
C SER A 7 34.61 8.75 17.72
N ARG A 8 35.79 8.15 17.49
CA ARG A 8 37.04 8.91 17.18
C ARG A 8 36.95 9.66 15.86
N ASN A 9 36.42 9.04 14.81
CA ASN A 9 36.25 9.69 13.52
C ASN A 9 35.27 10.88 13.60
N SER A 10 34.21 10.75 14.40
CA SER A 10 33.28 11.83 14.68
C SER A 10 33.96 13.00 15.43
N GLU A 11 34.82 12.73 16.39
CA GLU A 11 35.60 13.74 17.12
C GLU A 11 36.58 14.50 16.20
N ILE A 12 37.24 13.78 15.27
CA ILE A 12 38.13 14.40 14.28
C ILE A 12 37.36 15.35 13.37
N LEU A 13 36.20 14.92 12.85
CA LEU A 13 35.34 15.76 12.03
C LEU A 13 34.82 16.97 12.80
N GLN A 14 34.40 16.81 14.04
CA GLN A 14 33.99 17.91 14.92
C GLN A 14 35.14 18.89 15.19
N THR A 15 36.35 18.39 15.40
CA THR A 15 37.55 19.23 15.56
C THR A 15 37.82 20.07 14.31
N LEU A 16 37.74 19.48 13.12
CA LEU A 16 37.95 20.18 11.86
C LEU A 16 36.87 21.25 11.59
N THR A 17 35.60 20.93 11.88
CA THR A 17 34.46 21.80 11.60
C THR A 17 34.15 22.80 12.71
N SER A 18 34.74 22.64 13.90
CA SER A 18 34.52 23.52 15.05
C SER A 18 34.93 24.97 14.75
N LYS A 19 34.04 25.92 15.02
CA LYS A 19 34.33 27.36 14.94
C LYS A 19 34.96 27.93 16.24
N SER A 20 34.97 27.15 17.33
CA SER A 20 35.45 27.59 18.64
C SER A 20 36.95 27.35 18.84
N LEU A 21 37.60 26.50 18.06
CA LEU A 21 39.00 26.16 18.17
C LEU A 21 39.84 26.99 17.20
N SER A 22 40.96 27.54 17.71
CA SER A 22 41.93 28.20 16.84
C SER A 22 42.60 27.21 15.86
N PRO A 23 43.14 27.66 14.72
CA PRO A 23 43.83 26.80 13.77
C PRO A 23 44.95 25.98 14.39
N LYS A 24 45.73 26.59 15.29
CA LYS A 24 46.84 25.92 15.99
C LYS A 24 46.33 24.83 16.97
N GLU A 25 45.23 25.07 17.65
CA GLU A 25 44.62 24.09 18.53
C GLU A 25 44.03 22.91 17.73
N LYS A 26 43.41 23.19 16.57
CA LYS A 26 42.93 22.13 15.66
C LYS A 26 44.07 21.22 15.23
N VAL A 27 45.17 21.79 14.74
CA VAL A 27 46.32 21.00 14.29
C VAL A 27 46.90 20.19 15.44
N ASN A 28 47.06 20.79 16.63
CA ASN A 28 47.57 20.07 17.81
C ASN A 28 46.67 18.92 18.23
N ALA A 29 45.36 19.10 18.16
CA ALA A 29 44.37 18.04 18.45
C ALA A 29 44.47 16.91 17.44
N LEU A 30 44.60 17.22 16.14
CA LEU A 30 44.74 16.25 15.06
C LEU A 30 46.07 15.49 15.16
N VAL A 31 47.18 16.18 15.46
CA VAL A 31 48.50 15.54 15.65
C VAL A 31 48.43 14.57 16.83
N LYS A 32 47.86 15.00 17.95
CA LYS A 32 47.66 14.15 19.13
C LYS A 32 46.76 12.94 18.84
N ALA A 33 45.70 13.12 18.08
CA ALA A 33 44.82 12.02 17.69
C ALA A 33 45.52 11.03 16.75
N ALA A 34 46.48 11.51 15.95
CA ALA A 34 47.23 10.72 14.98
C ALA A 34 48.44 9.97 15.60
N GLU A 35 48.83 10.32 16.84
CA GLU A 35 49.97 9.67 17.52
C GLU A 35 49.72 8.17 17.72
N GLY A 36 50.58 7.36 17.13
CA GLY A 36 50.57 5.89 17.30
C GLY A 36 49.49 5.12 16.54
N ASP A 37 48.62 5.80 15.79
CA ASP A 37 47.54 5.13 15.05
C ASP A 37 47.57 5.51 13.56
N GLU A 38 48.03 4.58 12.73
CA GLU A 38 48.16 4.76 11.28
C GLU A 38 46.77 4.91 10.61
N THR A 39 45.76 4.24 11.10
CA THR A 39 44.41 4.31 10.51
C THR A 39 43.77 5.67 10.76
N VAL A 40 44.07 6.32 11.88
CA VAL A 40 43.65 7.69 12.18
C VAL A 40 44.37 8.70 11.30
N ARG A 41 45.67 8.52 11.03
CA ARG A 41 46.43 9.36 10.07
C ARG A 41 45.82 9.27 8.67
N ASP A 42 45.53 8.06 8.20
CA ASP A 42 44.85 7.83 6.92
C ASP A 42 43.52 8.58 6.85
N PHE A 43 42.69 8.44 7.87
CA PHE A 43 41.39 9.10 7.92
C PHE A 43 41.51 10.63 7.93
N ILE A 44 42.46 11.17 8.65
CA ILE A 44 42.71 12.63 8.66
C ILE A 44 43.10 13.12 7.27
N ILE A 45 44.03 12.43 6.60
CA ILE A 45 44.48 12.81 5.24
C ILE A 45 43.34 12.68 4.23
N ASP A 46 42.57 11.59 4.29
CA ASP A 46 41.42 11.41 3.42
C ASP A 46 40.34 12.50 3.65
N THR A 47 40.15 12.92 4.91
CA THR A 47 39.26 14.03 5.24
C THR A 47 39.74 15.34 4.66
N PHE A 48 41.05 15.66 4.77
CA PHE A 48 41.63 16.82 4.13
C PHE A 48 41.55 16.78 2.62
N TRP A 49 41.70 15.60 2.01
CA TRP A 49 41.48 15.42 0.57
C TRP A 49 40.06 15.84 0.14
N CYS A 50 39.05 15.43 0.92
CA CYS A 50 37.66 15.82 0.67
C CYS A 50 37.41 17.33 0.87
N LEU A 51 38.05 17.95 1.87
CA LEU A 51 37.82 19.35 2.24
C LEU A 51 38.66 20.33 1.45
N ALA A 52 39.86 19.94 1.01
CA ALA A 52 40.78 20.83 0.28
C ALA A 52 40.30 21.20 -1.14
N GLY A 53 39.32 20.46 -1.70
CA GLY A 53 38.63 20.85 -2.92
C GLY A 53 37.73 22.09 -2.77
N LEU A 54 37.46 22.50 -1.53
CA LEU A 54 36.68 23.68 -1.20
C LEU A 54 37.66 24.80 -0.79
N ASP A 55 38.11 25.62 -1.69
CA ASP A 55 38.98 26.81 -1.44
C ASP A 55 38.24 27.91 -0.63
N ALA A 56 37.17 27.56 0.09
CA ALA A 56 36.40 28.48 0.92
C ALA A 56 37.12 28.73 2.26
N PRO A 57 37.17 29.98 2.75
CA PRO A 57 37.66 30.29 4.08
C PRO A 57 36.73 29.61 5.10
N TYR A 58 37.28 28.82 6.01
CA TYR A 58 36.51 28.11 7.03
C TYR A 58 36.53 28.81 8.39
N TYR A 59 37.50 29.68 8.63
CA TYR A 59 37.73 30.38 9.89
C TYR A 59 38.36 31.75 9.64
N ASP A 60 37.79 32.74 10.33
CA ASP A 60 38.30 34.09 10.34
C ASP A 60 38.93 34.37 11.68
N ASP A 61 40.23 34.59 11.75
CA ASP A 61 40.91 34.83 12.99
C ASP A 61 40.57 36.24 13.48
N SER A 62 40.45 36.37 14.79
CA SER A 62 40.25 37.68 15.47
C SER A 62 41.31 38.75 15.10
N ASN A 63 42.39 38.33 14.45
CA ASN A 63 43.46 39.17 13.93
C ASN A 63 43.27 39.51 12.43
N GLY A 64 42.17 39.15 11.77
CA GLY A 64 41.87 39.42 10.38
C GLY A 64 42.59 38.52 9.37
N GLN A 65 43.15 37.38 9.81
CA GLN A 65 43.72 36.39 8.91
C GLN A 65 42.68 35.33 8.55
N GLU A 66 42.45 35.14 7.26
CA GLU A 66 41.63 34.04 6.76
C GLU A 66 42.45 32.74 6.74
N TYR A 67 41.91 31.71 7.36
CA TYR A 67 42.45 30.36 7.33
C TYR A 67 41.65 29.51 6.37
N THR A 68 42.35 28.69 5.58
CA THR A 68 41.76 27.69 4.68
C THR A 68 42.11 26.28 5.14
N TYR A 69 41.36 25.28 4.70
CA TYR A 69 41.73 23.87 4.94
C TYR A 69 43.13 23.54 4.38
N ARG A 70 43.57 24.26 3.35
CA ARG A 70 44.92 24.19 2.80
C ARG A 70 45.99 24.56 3.83
N SER A 71 45.81 25.63 4.57
CA SER A 71 46.78 26.03 5.61
C SER A 71 46.82 25.02 6.76
N LEU A 72 45.67 24.47 7.18
CA LEU A 72 45.63 23.41 8.18
C LEU A 72 46.33 22.15 7.72
N LEU A 73 46.13 21.74 6.46
CA LEU A 73 46.80 20.57 5.90
C LEU A 73 48.34 20.74 5.93
N ASN A 74 48.85 21.91 5.50
CA ASN A 74 50.26 22.20 5.54
C ASN A 74 50.85 22.17 6.95
N ASP A 75 50.16 22.76 7.92
CA ASP A 75 50.57 22.74 9.33
C ASP A 75 50.53 21.32 9.92
N PHE A 76 49.53 20.51 9.56
CA PHE A 76 49.45 19.12 9.97
C PHE A 76 50.59 18.29 9.37
N LEU A 77 50.90 18.45 8.08
CA LEU A 77 51.98 17.73 7.43
C LEU A 77 53.37 18.13 7.98
N ALA A 78 53.52 19.39 8.42
CA ALA A 78 54.76 19.87 9.02
C ALA A 78 55.00 19.32 10.44
N ARG A 79 53.92 19.06 11.21
CA ARG A 79 54.03 18.71 12.65
C ARG A 79 53.68 17.25 12.93
N GLY A 80 52.93 16.60 12.04
CA GLY A 80 52.29 15.31 12.28
C GLY A 80 53.17 14.08 12.09
N ASP A 81 54.48 14.22 11.84
CA ASP A 81 55.38 13.12 11.50
C ASP A 81 54.79 12.18 10.43
N VAL A 82 54.22 12.80 9.40
CA VAL A 82 53.57 12.08 8.29
C VAL A 82 54.61 11.79 7.22
N SER A 83 54.79 10.50 6.87
CA SER A 83 55.74 10.10 5.87
C SER A 83 55.34 10.58 4.49
N ASP A 84 56.35 10.96 3.68
CA ASP A 84 56.14 11.33 2.25
C ASP A 84 55.45 10.22 1.46
N HIS A 85 55.69 9.00 1.83
CA HIS A 85 55.07 7.81 1.26
C HIS A 85 53.53 7.84 1.45
N LEU A 86 53.05 8.09 2.67
CA LEU A 86 51.64 8.12 3.00
C LEU A 86 50.94 9.29 2.25
N VAL A 87 51.57 10.47 2.25
CA VAL A 87 51.02 11.63 1.54
C VAL A 87 50.88 11.37 0.05
N MET A 88 51.89 10.78 -0.60
CA MET A 88 51.86 10.48 -2.03
C MET A 88 50.92 9.34 -2.42
N THR A 89 50.54 8.47 -1.50
CA THR A 89 49.59 7.39 -1.77
C THR A 89 48.13 7.81 -1.58
N ARG A 90 47.88 8.84 -0.77
CA ARG A 90 46.53 9.30 -0.44
C ARG A 90 46.10 10.56 -1.19
N LEU A 91 47.04 11.45 -1.54
CA LEU A 91 46.74 12.66 -2.28
C LEU A 91 47.16 12.52 -3.73
N ASP A 92 46.30 12.98 -4.65
CA ASP A 92 46.63 13.01 -6.06
C ASP A 92 47.60 14.17 -6.43
N LEU A 93 48.07 14.17 -7.67
CA LEU A 93 49.02 15.16 -8.12
C LEU A 93 48.50 16.59 -8.03
N GLU A 94 47.24 16.81 -8.38
CA GLU A 94 46.61 18.12 -8.36
C GLU A 94 46.48 18.64 -6.92
N MET A 95 46.06 17.80 -6.01
CA MET A 95 45.98 18.10 -4.59
C MET A 95 47.34 18.43 -3.98
N LEU A 96 48.37 17.64 -4.31
CA LEU A 96 49.72 17.89 -3.85
C LEU A 96 50.27 19.24 -4.34
N GLN A 97 50.06 19.55 -5.60
CA GLN A 97 50.56 20.82 -6.15
C GLN A 97 49.74 22.03 -5.71
N LYS A 98 48.43 21.91 -5.68
CA LYS A 98 47.53 23.04 -5.41
C LYS A 98 47.46 23.37 -3.91
N HIS A 99 47.50 22.38 -3.05
CA HIS A 99 47.17 22.52 -1.64
C HIS A 99 48.32 22.25 -0.66
N THR A 100 49.51 21.81 -1.11
CA THR A 100 50.65 21.57 -0.23
C THR A 100 51.85 22.44 -0.61
N GLU A 101 52.37 23.22 0.33
CA GLU A 101 53.51 24.12 0.07
C GLU A 101 54.77 23.37 -0.31
N LYS A 102 55.02 22.20 0.30
CA LYS A 102 56.19 21.36 0.06
C LYS A 102 56.31 20.89 -1.41
N TYR A 103 55.17 20.63 -2.04
CA TYR A 103 55.14 20.07 -3.39
C TYR A 103 54.79 21.13 -4.48
N ALA A 104 54.29 22.30 -4.07
CA ALA A 104 53.89 23.35 -5.00
C ALA A 104 55.04 23.88 -5.89
N THR A 105 56.26 23.84 -5.38
CA THR A 105 57.47 24.34 -6.08
C THR A 105 58.22 23.26 -6.87
N ILE A 106 57.79 21.98 -6.79
CA ILE A 106 58.47 20.88 -7.46
C ILE A 106 57.85 20.64 -8.84
N ASP A 107 58.70 20.35 -9.84
CA ASP A 107 58.21 20.02 -11.19
C ASP A 107 57.15 18.91 -11.16
N PRO A 108 55.97 19.14 -11.76
CA PRO A 108 54.91 18.16 -11.86
C PRO A 108 55.34 16.79 -12.39
N ALA A 109 56.26 16.78 -13.34
CA ALA A 109 56.76 15.51 -13.89
C ALA A 109 57.57 14.68 -12.88
N LEU A 110 58.28 15.35 -11.98
CA LEU A 110 59.04 14.68 -10.90
C LEU A 110 58.12 14.15 -9.81
N ILE A 111 57.09 14.92 -9.45
CA ILE A 111 56.08 14.45 -8.47
C ILE A 111 55.35 13.25 -9.05
N ARG A 112 54.89 13.33 -10.32
CA ARG A 112 54.23 12.20 -10.99
C ARG A 112 55.10 10.96 -11.01
N LYS A 113 56.38 11.07 -11.31
CA LYS A 113 57.32 9.97 -11.26
C LYS A 113 57.47 9.39 -9.86
N LYS A 114 57.49 10.24 -8.81
CA LYS A 114 57.53 9.76 -7.41
C LYS A 114 56.24 9.04 -7.04
N ILE A 115 55.05 9.60 -7.34
CA ILE A 115 53.75 8.99 -7.10
C ILE A 115 53.67 7.63 -7.81
N ILE A 116 54.02 7.55 -9.09
CA ILE A 116 54.02 6.28 -9.83
C ILE A 116 55.01 5.31 -9.19
N ARG A 117 56.20 5.75 -8.77
CA ARG A 117 57.19 4.88 -8.13
C ARG A 117 56.67 4.34 -6.78
N GLU A 118 56.09 5.17 -5.94
CA GLU A 118 55.53 4.75 -4.65
C GLU A 118 54.33 3.81 -4.84
N ASN A 119 53.39 4.19 -5.71
CA ASN A 119 52.29 3.34 -6.06
C ASN A 119 52.73 2.01 -6.70
N THR A 120 53.73 2.08 -7.59
CA THR A 120 54.31 0.85 -8.19
C THR A 120 55.00 0.01 -7.15
N ASN A 121 55.76 0.60 -6.23
CA ASN A 121 56.42 -0.14 -5.15
C ASN A 121 55.41 -0.79 -4.19
N GLN A 122 54.32 -0.11 -3.82
CA GLN A 122 53.26 -0.69 -3.04
C GLN A 122 52.49 -1.76 -3.81
N VAL A 123 52.11 -1.48 -5.05
CA VAL A 123 51.37 -2.42 -5.90
C VAL A 123 52.27 -3.61 -6.29
N TYR A 124 53.55 -3.36 -6.62
CA TYR A 124 54.47 -4.42 -7.02
C TYR A 124 54.88 -5.34 -5.87
N ARG A 125 55.11 -4.81 -4.67
CA ARG A 125 55.49 -5.61 -3.52
C ARG A 125 54.38 -6.40 -2.87
N GLN A 126 53.14 -5.87 -2.87
CA GLN A 126 52.00 -6.51 -2.20
C GLN A 126 50.85 -6.93 -3.13
N ARG A 127 50.63 -6.25 -4.25
CA ARG A 127 49.41 -6.43 -5.03
C ARG A 127 49.56 -7.03 -6.43
N LYS A 128 50.68 -6.94 -7.10
CA LYS A 128 50.79 -7.52 -8.46
C LYS A 128 50.58 -9.03 -8.44
N PHE A 129 51.16 -9.71 -7.46
CA PHE A 129 50.88 -11.11 -7.21
C PHE A 129 49.52 -11.33 -6.54
N ASN A 130 49.12 -10.45 -5.65
CA ASN A 130 47.84 -10.56 -4.94
C ASN A 130 46.66 -10.17 -5.84
N LEU A 131 46.75 -9.14 -6.68
CA LEU A 131 45.69 -8.76 -7.59
C LEU A 131 45.38 -9.84 -8.63
N PHE A 132 46.42 -10.45 -9.21
CA PHE A 132 46.24 -11.57 -10.12
C PHE A 132 45.72 -12.81 -9.39
N ARG A 133 46.19 -13.04 -8.19
CA ARG A 133 45.78 -14.12 -7.32
C ARG A 133 44.40 -13.89 -6.73
N GLU A 134 44.06 -12.64 -6.38
CA GLU A 134 42.74 -12.21 -5.95
C GLU A 134 41.74 -12.45 -7.06
N GLU A 135 41.98 -11.93 -8.27
CA GLU A 135 41.02 -12.01 -9.38
C GLU A 135 40.91 -13.44 -9.95
N SER A 136 42.01 -14.07 -10.33
CA SER A 136 41.99 -15.32 -11.04
C SER A 136 41.80 -16.56 -10.13
N GLU A 137 42.23 -16.50 -8.89
CA GLU A 137 42.09 -17.59 -7.95
C GLU A 137 41.08 -17.28 -6.84
N GLY A 138 41.21 -16.15 -6.17
CA GLY A 138 40.41 -15.79 -4.99
C GLY A 138 38.93 -15.65 -5.32
N PHE A 139 38.56 -14.71 -6.19
CA PHE A 139 37.15 -14.53 -6.57
C PHE A 139 36.63 -15.71 -7.41
N ALA A 140 37.44 -16.32 -8.30
CA ALA A 140 36.99 -17.49 -9.05
C ALA A 140 36.67 -18.70 -8.13
N LYS A 141 37.48 -18.93 -7.09
CA LYS A 141 37.19 -19.95 -6.08
C LYS A 141 36.00 -19.58 -5.22
N LEU A 142 35.88 -18.31 -4.80
CA LEU A 142 34.75 -17.83 -4.03
C LEU A 142 33.45 -18.05 -4.79
N ILE A 143 33.35 -17.62 -6.05
CA ILE A 143 32.15 -17.77 -6.87
C ILE A 143 31.78 -19.24 -7.06
N ARG A 144 32.78 -20.12 -7.36
CA ARG A 144 32.55 -21.57 -7.45
C ARG A 144 31.98 -22.12 -6.14
N CYS A 145 32.56 -21.72 -5.02
CA CYS A 145 32.06 -22.10 -3.72
C CYS A 145 30.62 -21.62 -3.50
N LEU A 146 30.33 -20.37 -3.75
CA LEU A 146 29.00 -19.78 -3.56
C LEU A 146 27.90 -20.43 -4.43
N LEU A 147 28.28 -20.99 -5.57
CA LEU A 147 27.38 -21.69 -6.50
C LEU A 147 27.32 -23.21 -6.29
N SER A 148 28.13 -23.79 -5.38
CA SER A 148 28.10 -25.23 -5.09
C SER A 148 27.00 -25.54 -4.07
N ASP A 149 26.34 -26.69 -4.23
CA ASP A 149 25.24 -27.12 -3.35
C ASP A 149 25.69 -27.49 -1.93
N ASP A 150 26.99 -27.85 -1.76
CA ASP A 150 27.58 -28.32 -0.49
C ASP A 150 27.98 -27.19 0.48
N ILE A 151 27.82 -25.93 0.07
CA ILE A 151 28.40 -24.80 0.77
C ILE A 151 27.71 -24.45 2.09
N HIS A 152 26.46 -24.90 2.27
CA HIS A 152 25.64 -24.57 3.44
C HIS A 152 25.94 -25.46 4.66
N THR A 153 27.02 -26.24 4.59
CA THR A 153 27.55 -26.92 5.76
C THR A 153 28.42 -25.97 6.58
N LYS A 154 28.52 -26.19 7.90
CA LYS A 154 29.43 -25.43 8.77
C LYS A 154 30.87 -25.39 8.24
N MET A 155 31.28 -26.41 7.48
CA MET A 155 32.59 -26.47 6.83
C MET A 155 32.68 -25.50 5.64
N GLY A 156 31.59 -25.32 4.89
CA GLY A 156 31.56 -24.35 3.78
C GLY A 156 31.73 -22.90 4.24
N ASP A 157 31.09 -22.51 5.31
CA ASP A 157 31.24 -21.16 5.88
C ASP A 157 32.65 -20.89 6.39
N ALA A 158 33.28 -21.89 7.04
CA ALA A 158 34.66 -21.81 7.48
C ALA A 158 35.61 -21.70 6.28
N TRP A 159 35.34 -22.43 5.21
CA TRP A 159 36.09 -22.37 3.97
C TRP A 159 36.00 -21.01 3.28
N ILE A 160 34.80 -20.44 3.18
CA ILE A 160 34.58 -19.07 2.63
C ILE A 160 35.36 -18.03 3.45
N LYS A 161 35.26 -18.09 4.78
CA LYS A 161 36.01 -17.18 5.67
C LYS A 161 37.52 -17.33 5.47
N SER A 162 38.01 -18.58 5.32
CA SER A 162 39.41 -18.87 5.03
C SER A 162 39.82 -18.30 3.67
N LEU A 163 39.02 -18.47 2.62
CA LEU A 163 39.29 -17.88 1.30
C LEU A 163 39.41 -16.36 1.36
N ILE A 164 38.47 -15.70 2.02
CA ILE A 164 38.48 -14.24 2.19
C ILE A 164 39.76 -13.79 2.90
N GLY A 165 40.16 -14.49 3.97
CA GLY A 165 41.37 -14.15 4.72
C GLY A 165 42.67 -14.44 3.98
N VAL A 166 42.78 -15.59 3.30
CA VAL A 166 44.01 -16.00 2.58
C VAL A 166 44.27 -15.12 1.35
N PHE A 167 43.18 -14.69 0.65
CA PHE A 167 43.29 -13.86 -0.55
C PHE A 167 43.08 -12.38 -0.27
N GLU A 168 42.83 -11.99 0.99
CA GLU A 168 42.54 -10.60 1.40
C GLU A 168 41.49 -9.92 0.49
N LEU A 169 40.39 -10.66 0.21
CA LEU A 169 39.35 -10.21 -0.72
C LEU A 169 38.65 -8.97 -0.20
N ASP A 170 38.39 -8.00 -1.08
CA ASP A 170 37.68 -6.78 -0.75
C ASP A 170 36.25 -7.10 -0.22
N PRO A 171 35.88 -6.64 0.97
CA PRO A 171 34.59 -6.95 1.59
C PRO A 171 33.39 -6.53 0.74
N THR A 172 33.48 -5.41 0.01
CA THR A 172 32.40 -4.91 -0.83
C THR A 172 32.17 -5.81 -2.04
N ARG A 173 33.26 -6.22 -2.68
CA ARG A 173 33.21 -7.17 -3.81
C ARG A 173 32.79 -8.59 -3.37
N VAL A 174 33.15 -9.02 -2.16
CA VAL A 174 32.65 -10.27 -1.58
C VAL A 174 31.14 -10.20 -1.35
N ALA A 175 30.64 -9.06 -0.85
CA ALA A 175 29.21 -8.86 -0.68
C ALA A 175 28.46 -8.88 -2.02
N ASP A 176 29.02 -8.23 -3.04
CA ASP A 176 28.47 -8.24 -4.40
C ASP A 176 28.49 -9.65 -5.01
N ALA A 177 29.58 -10.39 -4.87
CA ALA A 177 29.65 -11.79 -5.33
C ALA A 177 28.62 -12.70 -4.64
N LYS A 178 28.40 -12.52 -3.33
CA LYS A 178 27.36 -13.25 -2.58
C LYS A 178 25.96 -12.87 -3.07
N LEU A 179 25.71 -11.58 -3.32
CA LEU A 179 24.43 -11.10 -3.85
C LEU A 179 24.18 -11.68 -5.25
N GLY A 180 25.18 -11.66 -6.13
CA GLY A 180 25.10 -12.27 -7.46
C GLY A 180 24.88 -13.79 -7.43
N ALA A 181 25.50 -14.49 -6.49
CA ALA A 181 25.26 -15.92 -6.29
C ALA A 181 23.83 -16.21 -5.82
N LEU A 182 23.30 -15.40 -4.88
CA LEU A 182 21.91 -15.50 -4.46
C LEU A 182 20.95 -15.25 -5.63
N PHE A 183 21.20 -14.19 -6.42
CA PHE A 183 20.41 -13.90 -7.62
C PHE A 183 20.36 -15.09 -8.58
N PHE A 184 21.51 -15.68 -8.90
CA PHE A 184 21.60 -16.84 -9.79
C PHE A 184 20.82 -18.04 -9.27
N ARG A 185 20.83 -18.29 -7.96
CA ARG A 185 20.08 -19.39 -7.34
C ARG A 185 18.57 -19.13 -7.37
N VAL A 186 18.15 -17.87 -7.14
CA VAL A 186 16.74 -17.45 -7.28
C VAL A 186 16.28 -17.59 -8.73
N GLU A 187 17.11 -17.22 -9.71
CA GLU A 187 16.83 -17.37 -11.14
C GLU A 187 16.65 -18.84 -11.55
N ARG A 188 17.42 -19.76 -10.93
CA ARG A 188 17.23 -21.20 -11.11
C ARG A 188 15.96 -21.75 -10.48
N GLY A 189 15.21 -20.94 -9.76
CA GLY A 189 13.97 -21.36 -9.11
C GLY A 189 14.17 -22.23 -7.87
N GLU A 190 15.31 -22.09 -7.18
CA GLU A 190 15.54 -22.83 -5.94
C GLU A 190 14.50 -22.49 -4.87
N GLU A 191 14.16 -23.51 -4.07
CA GLU A 191 13.23 -23.35 -2.95
C GLU A 191 13.81 -22.42 -1.87
N GLU A 192 12.94 -21.63 -1.24
CA GLU A 192 13.33 -20.65 -0.21
C GLU A 192 14.18 -21.26 0.91
N VAL A 193 13.83 -22.47 1.36
CA VAL A 193 14.58 -23.17 2.42
C VAL A 193 16.05 -23.37 2.06
N LYS A 194 16.35 -23.63 0.78
CA LYS A 194 17.73 -23.79 0.29
C LYS A 194 18.46 -22.46 0.17
N LEU A 195 17.73 -21.33 0.02
CA LEU A 195 18.29 -20.00 -0.10
C LEU A 195 18.61 -19.36 1.27
N LEU A 196 17.97 -19.82 2.35
CA LEU A 196 18.11 -19.25 3.69
C LEU A 196 19.57 -19.06 4.15
N PRO A 197 20.46 -20.06 4.05
CA PRO A 197 21.84 -19.87 4.50
C PRO A 197 22.59 -18.80 3.69
N ALA A 198 22.31 -18.69 2.38
CA ALA A 198 22.88 -17.65 1.54
C ALA A 198 22.39 -16.27 1.97
N ILE A 199 21.09 -16.12 2.24
CA ILE A 199 20.48 -14.88 2.73
C ILE A 199 21.05 -14.50 4.10
N GLU A 200 21.16 -15.44 5.04
CA GLU A 200 21.75 -15.19 6.35
C GLU A 200 23.21 -14.75 6.28
N SER A 201 23.97 -15.26 5.31
CA SER A 201 25.36 -14.86 5.10
C SER A 201 25.52 -13.41 4.63
N LEU A 202 24.43 -12.76 4.19
CA LEU A 202 24.38 -11.35 3.77
C LEU A 202 24.03 -10.42 4.94
N LYS A 203 23.43 -10.93 6.02
CA LYS A 203 23.05 -10.11 7.19
C LYS A 203 24.28 -9.46 7.81
N GLY A 204 24.15 -8.16 8.10
CA GLY A 204 25.20 -7.38 8.76
C GLY A 204 26.40 -7.04 7.88
N LEU A 205 26.37 -7.35 6.59
CA LEU A 205 27.38 -6.86 5.66
C LEU A 205 27.16 -5.36 5.41
N ARG A 206 28.26 -4.61 5.53
CA ARG A 206 28.22 -3.17 5.25
C ARG A 206 27.86 -2.93 3.79
N HIS A 207 27.15 -1.84 3.52
CA HIS A 207 26.79 -1.37 2.19
C HIS A 207 25.80 -2.26 1.41
N MET A 208 25.12 -3.25 2.03
CA MET A 208 24.13 -4.07 1.33
C MET A 208 23.01 -3.23 0.72
N GLN A 209 22.46 -2.26 1.46
CA GLN A 209 21.43 -1.33 0.96
C GLN A 209 21.92 -0.61 -0.31
N HIS A 210 23.17 -0.12 -0.27
CA HIS A 210 23.75 0.59 -1.40
C HIS A 210 23.98 -0.34 -2.61
N LEU A 211 24.48 -1.55 -2.41
CA LEU A 211 24.69 -2.53 -3.49
C LEU A 211 23.36 -2.92 -4.15
N VAL A 212 22.34 -3.21 -3.36
CA VAL A 212 21.00 -3.51 -3.87
C VAL A 212 20.40 -2.31 -4.58
N GLY A 213 20.52 -1.10 -3.99
CA GLY A 213 20.07 0.14 -4.61
C GLY A 213 20.72 0.41 -5.97
N MET A 214 22.04 0.25 -6.07
CA MET A 214 22.77 0.39 -7.34
C MET A 214 22.34 -0.65 -8.39
N SER A 215 21.91 -1.85 -7.97
CA SER A 215 21.46 -2.89 -8.89
C SER A 215 20.18 -2.49 -9.65
N PHE A 216 19.34 -1.59 -9.12
CA PHE A 216 18.18 -1.04 -9.84
C PHE A 216 18.57 -0.19 -11.06
N SER A 217 19.77 0.39 -11.07
CA SER A 217 20.25 1.17 -12.21
C SER A 217 20.77 0.30 -13.37
N LEU A 218 20.94 -1.00 -13.15
CA LEU A 218 21.35 -1.96 -14.18
C LEU A 218 20.13 -2.45 -14.97
N SER A 219 19.94 -1.93 -16.18
CA SER A 219 18.77 -2.24 -17.02
C SER A 219 18.53 -3.76 -17.24
N SER A 220 19.59 -4.55 -17.33
CA SER A 220 19.48 -5.99 -17.50
C SER A 220 18.90 -6.73 -16.28
N LEU A 221 19.10 -6.20 -15.07
CA LEU A 221 18.54 -6.76 -13.84
C LEU A 221 17.14 -6.20 -13.55
N ALA A 222 16.92 -4.91 -13.81
CA ALA A 222 15.65 -4.24 -13.56
C ALA A 222 14.48 -4.83 -14.35
N ASP A 223 14.72 -5.52 -15.45
CA ASP A 223 13.69 -6.22 -16.24
C ASP A 223 13.45 -7.67 -15.78
N SER A 224 14.25 -8.20 -14.84
CA SER A 224 14.16 -9.61 -14.41
C SER A 224 13.21 -9.81 -13.23
N PRO A 225 12.16 -10.63 -13.34
CA PRO A 225 11.29 -10.98 -12.21
C PRO A 225 12.06 -11.62 -11.04
N SER A 226 13.10 -12.41 -11.35
CA SER A 226 13.94 -13.07 -10.36
C SER A 226 14.73 -12.08 -9.49
N PHE A 227 15.08 -10.91 -10.05
CA PHE A 227 15.71 -9.84 -9.30
C PHE A 227 14.77 -9.29 -8.21
N TYR A 228 13.53 -9.02 -8.55
CA TYR A 228 12.54 -8.53 -7.57
C TYR A 228 12.20 -9.59 -6.53
N ARG A 229 12.11 -10.86 -6.93
CA ARG A 229 11.95 -11.97 -5.97
C ARG A 229 13.11 -12.04 -4.98
N MET A 230 14.35 -11.89 -5.45
CA MET A 230 15.52 -11.80 -4.57
C MET A 230 15.39 -10.64 -3.58
N ILE A 231 14.99 -9.45 -4.04
CA ILE A 231 14.79 -8.29 -3.16
C ILE A 231 13.72 -8.57 -2.11
N VAL A 232 12.62 -9.19 -2.50
CA VAL A 232 11.55 -9.57 -1.56
C VAL A 232 12.07 -10.51 -0.48
N LEU A 233 12.91 -11.47 -0.83
CA LEU A 233 13.55 -12.36 0.14
C LEU A 233 14.50 -11.59 1.08
N LEU A 234 15.28 -10.64 0.55
CA LEU A 234 16.16 -9.80 1.37
C LEU A 234 15.38 -8.94 2.36
N LEU A 235 14.24 -8.40 1.95
CA LEU A 235 13.31 -7.65 2.82
C LEU A 235 12.66 -8.56 3.87
N LYS A 236 12.15 -9.73 3.46
CA LYS A 236 11.50 -10.71 4.35
C LYS A 236 12.41 -11.13 5.50
N TYR A 237 13.71 -11.30 5.22
CA TYR A 237 14.70 -11.70 6.21
C TYR A 237 15.47 -10.55 6.86
N ASN A 238 15.03 -9.31 6.67
CA ASN A 238 15.62 -8.10 7.26
C ASN A 238 17.13 -7.94 6.95
N VAL A 239 17.53 -8.24 5.73
CA VAL A 239 18.89 -7.97 5.22
C VAL A 239 18.98 -6.53 4.72
N VAL A 240 17.90 -6.03 4.15
CA VAL A 240 17.75 -4.67 3.61
C VAL A 240 16.43 -4.09 4.12
N GLU A 241 16.38 -2.81 4.39
CA GLU A 241 15.17 -2.10 4.76
C GLU A 241 14.49 -1.49 3.53
N LEU A 242 13.15 -1.51 3.51
CA LEU A 242 12.39 -1.01 2.38
C LEU A 242 12.60 0.50 2.19
N GLU A 243 12.68 1.25 3.28
CA GLU A 243 12.86 2.70 3.31
C GLU A 243 14.14 3.14 2.58
N ASP A 244 15.21 2.34 2.70
CA ASP A 244 16.50 2.60 2.04
C ASP A 244 16.46 2.33 0.53
N LEU A 245 15.57 1.43 0.08
CA LEU A 245 15.41 1.10 -1.33
C LEU A 245 14.48 2.07 -2.08
N MET A 246 13.55 2.73 -1.39
CA MET A 246 12.54 3.58 -2.03
C MET A 246 13.10 4.66 -2.95
N PRO A 247 14.20 5.38 -2.63
CA PRO A 247 14.80 6.37 -3.54
C PRO A 247 15.29 5.79 -4.87
N HIS A 248 15.66 4.50 -4.88
CA HIS A 248 16.13 3.81 -6.09
C HIS A 248 14.99 3.19 -6.90
N VAL A 249 13.87 2.91 -6.25
CA VAL A 249 12.69 2.30 -6.86
C VAL A 249 11.78 3.35 -7.52
N ILE A 250 11.67 4.54 -6.91
CA ILE A 250 10.82 5.64 -7.41
C ILE A 250 11.67 6.90 -7.54
N ASP A 251 12.07 7.20 -8.75
CA ASP A 251 12.72 8.46 -9.12
C ASP A 251 11.72 9.38 -9.82
N ARG A 252 11.45 10.55 -9.23
CA ARG A 252 10.51 11.55 -9.78
C ARG A 252 10.93 12.11 -11.12
N GLU A 253 12.23 12.21 -11.35
CA GLU A 253 12.77 12.82 -12.56
C GLU A 253 12.83 11.83 -13.73
N SER A 254 12.69 10.54 -13.45
CA SER A 254 12.64 9.48 -14.45
C SER A 254 11.46 9.66 -15.41
N ASP A 255 11.71 9.52 -16.69
CA ASP A 255 10.67 9.59 -17.71
C ASP A 255 9.62 8.48 -17.54
N ALA A 256 10.03 7.30 -17.09
CA ALA A 256 9.11 6.20 -16.77
C ALA A 256 8.10 6.59 -15.68
N THR A 257 8.57 7.28 -14.62
CA THR A 257 7.69 7.75 -13.53
C THR A 257 6.72 8.83 -14.03
N LYS A 258 7.20 9.78 -14.86
CA LYS A 258 6.34 10.82 -15.44
C LYS A 258 5.22 10.25 -16.30
N VAL A 259 5.51 9.25 -17.13
CA VAL A 259 4.52 8.57 -17.97
C VAL A 259 3.42 7.91 -17.11
N ILE A 260 3.79 7.27 -15.98
CA ILE A 260 2.81 6.64 -15.10
C ILE A 260 1.96 7.67 -14.37
N ILE A 261 2.54 8.78 -13.93
CA ILE A 261 1.80 9.89 -13.32
C ILE A 261 0.78 10.46 -14.32
N GLU A 262 1.18 10.67 -15.56
CA GLU A 262 0.29 11.16 -16.61
C GLU A 262 -0.83 10.14 -16.92
N LYS A 263 -0.50 8.85 -17.05
CA LYS A 263 -1.48 7.77 -17.23
C LYS A 263 -2.52 7.74 -16.10
N THR A 264 -2.08 7.89 -14.85
CA THR A 264 -2.98 7.96 -13.69
C THR A 264 -3.91 9.18 -13.77
N LYS A 265 -3.36 10.36 -14.09
CA LYS A 265 -4.15 11.61 -14.22
C LYS A 265 -5.17 11.51 -15.35
N ASP A 266 -4.76 11.01 -16.50
CA ASP A 266 -5.64 10.82 -17.65
C ASP A 266 -6.79 9.88 -17.35
N TYR A 267 -6.51 8.75 -16.68
CA TYR A 267 -7.57 7.82 -16.26
C TYR A 267 -8.62 8.51 -15.39
N TYR A 268 -8.20 9.21 -14.33
CA TYR A 268 -9.14 9.87 -13.43
C TYR A 268 -9.86 11.06 -14.09
N THR A 269 -9.19 11.80 -14.95
CA THR A 269 -9.81 12.88 -15.72
C THR A 269 -10.89 12.34 -16.65
N ASN A 270 -10.60 11.25 -17.37
CA ASN A 270 -11.56 10.59 -18.26
C ASN A 270 -12.74 9.99 -17.48
N LEU A 271 -12.47 9.36 -16.33
CA LEU A 271 -13.50 8.80 -15.45
C LEU A 271 -14.43 9.89 -14.94
N VAL A 272 -13.90 11.00 -14.40
CA VAL A 272 -14.69 12.14 -13.92
C VAL A 272 -15.50 12.78 -15.04
N GLN A 273 -14.94 12.91 -16.25
CA GLN A 273 -15.67 13.41 -17.41
C GLN A 273 -16.80 12.47 -17.83
N SER A 274 -16.58 11.16 -17.80
CA SER A 274 -17.62 10.16 -18.12
C SER A 274 -18.78 10.21 -17.12
N LEU A 275 -18.48 10.40 -15.83
CA LEU A 275 -19.50 10.53 -14.80
C LEU A 275 -20.35 11.80 -14.93
N LYS A 276 -19.81 12.87 -15.55
CA LYS A 276 -20.56 14.09 -15.86
C LYS A 276 -21.50 13.95 -17.06
N LYS A 277 -21.07 13.16 -18.08
CA LYS A 277 -21.84 12.96 -19.29
C LYS A 277 -22.85 11.84 -19.06
N PHE A 278 -24.09 12.17 -18.71
CA PHE A 278 -25.18 11.20 -18.81
C PHE A 278 -25.41 10.85 -20.29
N GLY A 279 -25.04 9.67 -20.70
CA GLY A 279 -25.31 9.19 -22.03
C GLY A 279 -25.18 7.68 -22.15
N PRO A 280 -25.96 7.03 -23.05
CA PRO A 280 -25.92 5.56 -23.26
C PRO A 280 -24.62 5.05 -23.85
N SER A 281 -23.74 5.91 -24.30
CA SER A 281 -22.43 5.57 -24.83
C SER A 281 -21.32 5.57 -23.78
N SER A 282 -21.66 5.51 -22.51
CA SER A 282 -20.68 5.11 -21.55
C SER A 282 -20.37 3.62 -21.78
N GLN A 283 -19.50 3.32 -22.70
CA GLN A 283 -18.49 2.32 -22.39
C GLN A 283 -17.98 2.74 -21.01
N VAL A 284 -18.58 2.16 -19.98
CA VAL A 284 -17.96 2.08 -18.66
C VAL A 284 -16.54 1.78 -19.02
N LEU A 285 -15.58 2.62 -18.59
CA LEU A 285 -14.18 2.32 -18.77
C LEU A 285 -13.99 0.93 -18.14
N THR A 286 -14.32 -0.04 -18.97
CA THR A 286 -13.93 -1.43 -18.74
C THR A 286 -12.43 -1.33 -18.65
N CYS A 287 -11.90 -1.92 -17.61
CA CYS A 287 -10.49 -2.08 -17.33
C CYS A 287 -9.63 -1.70 -18.52
N ILE A 288 -8.65 -0.84 -18.32
CA ILE A 288 -7.55 -0.62 -19.28
C ILE A 288 -7.43 -1.89 -20.13
N ASP A 289 -7.62 -1.75 -21.42
CA ASP A 289 -7.62 -2.90 -22.34
C ASP A 289 -6.51 -3.87 -21.96
N ASP A 290 -6.78 -5.16 -21.97
CA ASP A 290 -5.82 -6.25 -21.63
C ASP A 290 -4.52 -6.21 -22.48
N GLN A 291 -4.38 -5.24 -23.38
CA GLN A 291 -3.26 -5.06 -24.29
C GLN A 291 -2.08 -4.25 -23.71
N ASP A 292 -2.27 -3.50 -22.63
CA ASP A 292 -1.17 -2.85 -21.92
C ASP A 292 -0.60 -3.78 -20.84
N ALA A 293 -0.01 -4.87 -21.32
CA ALA A 293 0.69 -5.84 -20.50
C ALA A 293 1.87 -5.19 -19.76
N ASP A 294 1.94 -5.50 -18.49
CA ASP A 294 3.08 -5.33 -17.58
C ASP A 294 3.82 -3.98 -17.66
N CYS A 295 3.42 -3.08 -16.80
CA CYS A 295 4.19 -1.86 -16.57
C CYS A 295 5.57 -2.21 -16.02
N LYS A 296 6.62 -2.10 -16.84
CA LYS A 296 8.01 -2.40 -16.46
C LYS A 296 8.64 -1.38 -15.51
N HIS A 297 7.83 -0.68 -14.75
CA HIS A 297 8.34 0.25 -13.75
C HIS A 297 8.84 -0.50 -12.52
N PRO A 298 10.05 -0.18 -11.97
CA PRO A 298 10.64 -0.90 -10.84
C PRO A 298 9.70 -1.03 -9.63
N ALA A 299 8.94 0.03 -9.30
CA ALA A 299 7.99 0.00 -8.20
C ALA A 299 6.84 -1.00 -8.43
N MET A 300 6.34 -1.11 -9.66
CA MET A 300 5.27 -2.05 -10.00
C MET A 300 5.78 -3.49 -9.97
N MET A 301 6.98 -3.73 -10.51
CA MET A 301 7.62 -5.04 -10.47
C MET A 301 7.89 -5.50 -9.03
N LEU A 302 8.42 -4.61 -8.18
CA LEU A 302 8.64 -4.90 -6.76
C LEU A 302 7.33 -5.16 -6.03
N LEU A 303 6.33 -4.30 -6.23
CA LEU A 303 4.99 -4.47 -5.65
C LEU A 303 4.37 -5.81 -6.06
N GLY A 304 4.46 -6.15 -7.35
CA GLY A 304 3.97 -7.42 -7.88
C GLY A 304 4.64 -8.64 -7.22
N SER A 305 5.95 -8.58 -7.03
CA SER A 305 6.70 -9.67 -6.39
C SER A 305 6.44 -9.77 -4.88
N LEU A 306 6.22 -8.65 -4.19
CA LEU A 306 5.80 -8.65 -2.78
C LEU A 306 4.43 -9.30 -2.57
N LEU A 307 3.50 -9.04 -3.50
CA LEU A 307 2.17 -9.66 -3.46
C LEU A 307 2.23 -11.17 -3.75
N ASP A 308 3.07 -11.60 -4.71
CA ASP A 308 3.26 -13.02 -5.02
C ASP A 308 3.84 -13.80 -3.83
N GLU A 309 4.72 -13.21 -3.06
CA GLU A 309 5.33 -13.80 -1.85
C GLU A 309 4.52 -13.50 -0.55
N GLY A 310 3.33 -12.91 -0.68
CA GLY A 310 2.43 -12.66 0.44
C GLY A 310 2.92 -11.61 1.46
N GLN A 311 3.85 -10.74 1.07
CA GLN A 311 4.44 -9.71 1.95
C GLN A 311 3.58 -8.43 1.96
N TRP A 312 2.33 -8.54 2.45
CA TRP A 312 1.38 -7.43 2.45
C TRP A 312 1.87 -6.17 3.19
N PRO A 313 2.50 -6.25 4.39
CA PRO A 313 2.92 -5.04 5.09
C PRO A 313 3.92 -4.19 4.29
N ALA A 314 4.84 -4.84 3.55
CA ALA A 314 5.78 -4.15 2.67
C ALA A 314 5.07 -3.62 1.41
N ALA A 315 4.17 -4.40 0.82
CA ALA A 315 3.35 -3.99 -0.32
C ALA A 315 2.49 -2.76 0.01
N GLN A 316 1.87 -2.73 1.19
CA GLN A 316 1.10 -1.60 1.70
C GLN A 316 1.92 -0.31 1.77
N LYS A 317 3.15 -0.37 2.29
CA LYS A 317 4.06 0.78 2.35
C LYS A 317 4.39 1.31 0.96
N ILE A 318 4.66 0.44 -0.02
CA ILE A 318 4.91 0.86 -1.41
C ILE A 318 3.67 1.51 -2.01
N ILE A 319 2.49 0.94 -1.83
CA ILE A 319 1.23 1.52 -2.33
C ILE A 319 1.02 2.92 -1.76
N LEU A 320 1.17 3.10 -0.44
CA LEU A 320 1.05 4.41 0.21
C LEU A 320 2.08 5.40 -0.31
N HIS A 321 3.31 4.94 -0.56
CA HIS A 321 4.36 5.78 -1.11
C HIS A 321 4.06 6.20 -2.55
N LEU A 322 3.61 5.28 -3.40
CA LEU A 322 3.15 5.59 -4.76
C LEU A 322 2.01 6.61 -4.77
N TYR A 323 1.06 6.48 -3.85
CA TYR A 323 -0.01 7.48 -3.70
C TYR A 323 0.51 8.88 -3.36
N SER A 324 1.60 8.97 -2.59
CA SER A 324 2.23 10.27 -2.29
C SER A 324 2.86 10.93 -3.51
N TYR A 325 3.11 10.17 -4.59
CA TYR A 325 3.61 10.63 -5.88
C TYR A 325 2.53 10.80 -6.95
N ASP A 326 1.26 10.78 -6.56
CA ASP A 326 0.11 10.82 -7.47
C ASP A 326 0.07 9.63 -8.46
N ILE A 327 0.62 8.48 -8.07
CA ILE A 327 0.59 7.24 -8.84
C ILE A 327 -0.39 6.26 -8.18
N ASP A 328 -1.35 5.75 -8.95
CA ASP A 328 -2.23 4.68 -8.51
C ASP A 328 -1.85 3.35 -9.18
N PRO A 329 -1.21 2.43 -8.46
CA PRO A 329 -0.77 1.17 -9.01
C PRO A 329 -1.92 0.28 -9.50
N LEU A 330 -3.10 0.40 -8.88
CA LEU A 330 -4.29 -0.41 -9.22
C LEU A 330 -4.94 0.01 -10.54
N VAL A 331 -4.65 1.23 -10.99
CA VAL A 331 -5.13 1.79 -12.26
C VAL A 331 -4.07 1.63 -13.34
N CYS A 332 -2.80 1.83 -13.00
CA CYS A 332 -1.70 1.79 -13.97
C CYS A 332 -1.38 0.38 -14.46
N ASP A 333 -1.63 -0.65 -13.63
CA ASP A 333 -1.24 -2.03 -13.90
C ASP A 333 -2.36 -3.01 -13.51
N VAL A 334 -2.96 -3.66 -14.53
CA VAL A 334 -4.00 -4.68 -14.34
C VAL A 334 -3.45 -5.93 -13.64
N GLY A 335 -2.18 -6.25 -13.86
CA GLY A 335 -1.49 -7.35 -13.19
C GLY A 335 -1.46 -7.14 -11.67
N ILE A 336 -1.10 -5.94 -11.22
CA ILE A 336 -1.13 -5.57 -9.79
C ILE A 336 -2.55 -5.67 -9.22
N LEU A 337 -3.56 -5.15 -9.94
CA LEU A 337 -4.95 -5.28 -9.50
C LEU A 337 -5.37 -6.74 -9.31
N ARG A 338 -5.00 -7.63 -10.25
CA ARG A 338 -5.28 -9.07 -10.16
C ARG A 338 -4.56 -9.72 -8.98
N LYS A 339 -3.30 -9.38 -8.73
CA LYS A 339 -2.52 -9.89 -7.60
C LYS A 339 -3.08 -9.44 -6.24
N VAL A 340 -3.48 -8.18 -6.12
CA VAL A 340 -4.14 -7.68 -4.90
C VAL A 340 -5.46 -8.41 -4.66
N ARG A 341 -6.27 -8.64 -5.71
CA ARG A 341 -7.50 -9.45 -5.63
C ARG A 341 -7.20 -10.87 -5.16
N ALA A 342 -6.22 -11.52 -5.75
CA ALA A 342 -5.82 -12.89 -5.39
C ALA A 342 -5.36 -12.96 -3.94
N TYR A 343 -4.54 -12.00 -3.49
CA TYR A 343 -4.09 -11.90 -2.12
C TYR A 343 -5.26 -11.74 -1.13
N MET A 344 -6.17 -10.80 -1.39
CA MET A 344 -7.35 -10.58 -0.54
C MET A 344 -8.24 -11.82 -0.49
N LEU A 345 -8.44 -12.48 -1.64
CA LEU A 345 -9.22 -13.72 -1.70
C LEU A 345 -8.57 -14.84 -0.88
N GLU A 346 -7.26 -15.01 -1.00
CA GLU A 346 -6.52 -16.01 -0.23
C GLU A 346 -6.57 -15.72 1.28
N TYR A 347 -6.36 -14.47 1.68
CA TYR A 347 -6.43 -14.02 3.06
C TYR A 347 -7.81 -14.33 3.68
N VAL A 348 -8.89 -13.93 2.99
CA VAL A 348 -10.26 -14.17 3.44
C VAL A 348 -10.62 -15.67 3.39
N THR A 349 -10.08 -16.42 2.44
CA THR A 349 -10.31 -17.87 2.33
C THR A 349 -9.75 -18.62 3.53
N LYS A 350 -8.53 -18.31 3.94
CA LYS A 350 -7.90 -18.90 5.14
C LYS A 350 -8.76 -18.67 6.38
N ALA A 351 -9.26 -17.43 6.55
CA ALA A 351 -10.18 -17.11 7.66
C ALA A 351 -11.53 -17.86 7.55
N TYR A 352 -12.10 -17.92 6.34
CA TYR A 352 -13.36 -18.61 6.08
C TYR A 352 -13.25 -20.12 6.37
N ASP A 353 -12.17 -20.74 5.96
CA ASP A 353 -11.91 -22.16 6.21
C ASP A 353 -11.74 -22.45 7.69
N CYS A 354 -11.08 -21.57 8.43
CA CYS A 354 -10.96 -21.67 9.88
C CYS A 354 -12.31 -21.53 10.61
N VAL A 355 -13.14 -20.56 10.21
CA VAL A 355 -14.36 -20.20 10.94
C VAL A 355 -15.57 -21.01 10.50
N CYS A 356 -15.76 -21.20 9.18
CA CYS A 356 -17.00 -21.73 8.63
C CYS A 356 -16.92 -23.23 8.29
N LYS A 357 -15.73 -23.80 8.02
CA LYS A 357 -15.57 -25.21 7.62
C LYS A 357 -15.02 -26.10 8.74
N SER A 358 -14.25 -25.55 9.68
CA SER A 358 -13.79 -26.33 10.84
C SER A 358 -14.95 -26.46 11.85
N PRO A 359 -15.20 -27.65 12.41
CA PRO A 359 -16.11 -27.78 13.55
C PRO A 359 -15.43 -27.20 14.78
N ILE A 360 -15.44 -25.87 14.89
CA ILE A 360 -14.91 -25.20 16.06
C ILE A 360 -15.87 -25.47 17.21
N ASN A 361 -15.42 -26.28 18.16
CA ASN A 361 -15.96 -26.28 19.50
C ASN A 361 -15.78 -24.88 20.06
N ILE A 362 -16.82 -24.08 20.00
CA ILE A 362 -16.97 -22.85 20.78
C ILE A 362 -17.18 -23.31 22.22
N SER A 363 -16.09 -23.71 22.87
CA SER A 363 -16.13 -23.99 24.31
C SER A 363 -16.10 -22.64 25.01
N SER A 364 -17.31 -22.17 25.36
CA SER A 364 -17.48 -21.30 26.51
C SER A 364 -16.68 -21.87 27.69
N ASN A 365 -15.83 -21.05 28.29
CA ASN A 365 -15.11 -21.35 29.54
C ASN A 365 -16.03 -21.92 30.60
N THR A 366 -16.01 -23.22 30.77
CA THR A 366 -16.36 -23.89 32.00
C THR A 366 -15.43 -25.09 32.15
N ALA A 367 -14.57 -24.98 33.14
CA ALA A 367 -13.69 -26.02 33.58
C ALA A 367 -14.49 -27.32 33.92
N ARG A 368 -14.04 -28.46 33.40
CA ARG A 368 -14.15 -29.74 34.08
C ARG A 368 -13.01 -30.65 33.65
N GLU A 369 -12.19 -30.97 34.65
CA GLU A 369 -11.21 -32.04 34.65
C GLU A 369 -11.88 -33.40 34.41
N SER A 370 -11.30 -34.27 33.62
CA SER A 370 -11.05 -35.66 33.99
C SER A 370 -10.41 -36.49 32.86
N SER A 371 -9.22 -36.97 33.17
CA SER A 371 -8.63 -38.30 32.99
C SER A 371 -8.54 -38.97 31.62
N SER A 372 -7.26 -39.11 31.20
CA SER A 372 -6.57 -40.30 30.70
C SER A 372 -7.07 -41.06 29.47
N SER A 373 -6.30 -40.99 28.39
CA SER A 373 -5.58 -42.15 27.85
C SER A 373 -4.74 -41.78 26.61
N THR A 374 -3.53 -42.25 26.68
CA THR A 374 -2.44 -42.34 25.72
C THR A 374 -2.84 -42.64 24.28
N HIS A 375 -2.44 -41.76 23.34
CA HIS A 375 -1.75 -42.04 22.09
C HIS A 375 -1.35 -40.70 21.49
N GLU A 376 -0.03 -40.43 21.46
CA GLU A 376 0.55 -39.35 20.72
C GLU A 376 0.43 -39.59 19.20
N PRO A 377 -0.04 -38.62 18.42
CA PRO A 377 0.49 -38.37 17.12
C PRO A 377 1.30 -37.08 17.15
N LYS A 378 2.51 -37.20 16.62
CA LYS A 378 3.47 -36.13 16.40
C LYS A 378 2.88 -35.06 15.47
N ASP A 379 3.25 -33.79 15.76
CA ASP A 379 3.10 -32.61 14.90
C ASP A 379 1.66 -32.21 14.56
N ALA A 380 0.88 -31.89 15.60
CA ALA A 380 -0.28 -31.01 15.44
C ALA A 380 0.16 -29.59 15.81
N GLU A 381 0.30 -28.74 14.78
CA GLU A 381 0.35 -27.30 14.97
C GLU A 381 -0.80 -26.88 15.90
N ILE A 382 -0.47 -26.14 16.95
CA ILE A 382 -1.43 -25.58 17.90
C ILE A 382 -2.43 -24.78 17.07
N PRO A 383 -3.76 -25.05 17.13
CA PRO A 383 -4.72 -24.27 16.38
C PRO A 383 -4.62 -22.81 16.87
N HIS A 384 -4.12 -21.92 16.00
CA HIS A 384 -4.15 -20.50 16.27
C HIS A 384 -5.60 -20.10 16.50
N VAL A 385 -5.92 -19.64 17.71
CA VAL A 385 -7.24 -19.13 18.05
C VAL A 385 -7.51 -17.96 17.09
N PHE A 386 -8.50 -18.12 16.20
CA PHE A 386 -8.86 -17.09 15.24
C PHE A 386 -9.30 -15.82 15.99
N ASN A 387 -8.57 -14.74 15.81
CA ASN A 387 -8.92 -13.45 16.39
C ASN A 387 -9.70 -12.61 15.38
N ALA A 388 -11.01 -12.53 15.57
CA ALA A 388 -11.91 -11.80 14.68
C ALA A 388 -11.61 -10.31 14.63
N GLU A 389 -11.22 -9.66 15.75
CA GLU A 389 -10.94 -8.23 15.78
C GLU A 389 -9.70 -7.88 14.93
N VAL A 390 -8.64 -8.67 15.06
CA VAL A 390 -7.42 -8.48 14.25
C VAL A 390 -7.74 -8.70 12.77
N PHE A 391 -8.44 -9.79 12.43
CA PHE A 391 -8.83 -10.09 11.06
C PHE A 391 -9.62 -8.95 10.41
N PHE A 392 -10.67 -8.47 11.09
CA PHE A 392 -11.49 -7.40 10.53
C PHE A 392 -10.78 -6.04 10.50
N SER A 393 -9.90 -5.75 11.46
CA SER A 393 -9.06 -4.55 11.42
C SER A 393 -8.14 -4.55 10.20
N GLU A 394 -7.41 -5.66 9.97
CA GLU A 394 -6.53 -5.80 8.80
C GLU A 394 -7.31 -5.77 7.48
N LEU A 395 -8.49 -6.42 7.42
CA LEU A 395 -9.35 -6.38 6.24
C LEU A 395 -9.84 -4.96 5.93
N LEU A 396 -10.22 -4.18 6.95
CA LEU A 396 -10.64 -2.78 6.79
C LEU A 396 -9.48 -1.88 6.35
N GLU A 397 -8.27 -2.12 6.85
CA GLU A 397 -7.08 -1.42 6.37
C GLU A 397 -6.81 -1.73 4.89
N MET A 398 -6.84 -3.00 4.48
CA MET A 398 -6.71 -3.40 3.08
C MET A 398 -7.79 -2.73 2.22
N TYR A 399 -9.05 -2.78 2.68
CA TYR A 399 -10.16 -2.14 1.98
C TYR A 399 -9.97 -0.64 1.85
N GLY A 400 -9.53 0.04 2.90
CA GLY A 400 -9.27 1.49 2.92
C GLY A 400 -8.25 1.95 1.88
N LEU A 401 -7.27 1.10 1.55
CA LEU A 401 -6.28 1.38 0.50
C LEU A 401 -6.82 1.22 -0.91
N VAL A 402 -7.78 0.33 -1.12
CA VAL A 402 -8.22 -0.10 -2.45
C VAL A 402 -9.67 0.27 -2.77
N GLN A 403 -10.41 0.89 -1.84
CA GLN A 403 -11.85 1.18 -1.96
C GLN A 403 -12.22 2.10 -3.14
N HIS A 404 -11.30 2.95 -3.59
CA HIS A 404 -11.50 3.83 -4.73
C HIS A 404 -11.45 3.09 -6.08
N SER A 405 -10.79 1.93 -6.11
CA SER A 405 -10.66 1.08 -7.28
C SER A 405 -11.86 0.14 -7.47
N ARG A 406 -11.92 -0.51 -8.62
CA ARG A 406 -12.95 -1.52 -8.91
C ARG A 406 -12.53 -2.93 -8.52
N ILE A 407 -11.79 -3.08 -7.42
CA ILE A 407 -11.23 -4.36 -6.98
C ILE A 407 -12.30 -5.43 -6.71
N PHE A 408 -13.47 -5.02 -6.21
CA PHE A 408 -14.59 -5.89 -5.93
C PHE A 408 -15.49 -6.18 -7.14
N GLU A 409 -15.19 -5.62 -8.31
CA GLU A 409 -15.98 -5.87 -9.50
C GLU A 409 -15.95 -7.36 -9.87
N SER A 410 -17.15 -7.96 -9.98
CA SER A 410 -17.35 -9.41 -10.25
C SER A 410 -16.70 -10.35 -9.22
N GLN A 411 -16.48 -9.89 -7.97
CA GLN A 411 -15.89 -10.69 -6.89
C GLN A 411 -16.95 -11.18 -5.91
N ASP A 412 -18.00 -11.84 -6.41
CA ASP A 412 -19.11 -12.39 -5.59
C ASP A 412 -18.61 -13.36 -4.53
N GLU A 413 -17.64 -14.19 -4.86
CA GLU A 413 -17.08 -15.21 -3.96
C GLU A 413 -16.35 -14.57 -2.77
N LEU A 414 -15.54 -13.55 -3.02
CA LEU A 414 -14.84 -12.83 -1.96
C LEU A 414 -15.82 -12.19 -0.97
N LEU A 415 -16.85 -11.50 -1.49
CA LEU A 415 -17.85 -10.86 -0.66
C LEU A 415 -18.72 -11.89 0.08
N PHE A 416 -19.08 -12.99 -0.57
CA PHE A 416 -19.82 -14.11 0.07
C PHE A 416 -19.06 -14.68 1.27
N ARG A 417 -17.76 -14.92 1.15
CA ARG A 417 -16.93 -15.43 2.25
C ARG A 417 -16.84 -14.43 3.41
N ILE A 418 -16.63 -13.14 3.10
CA ILE A 418 -16.60 -12.08 4.13
C ILE A 418 -17.94 -12.05 4.91
N VAL A 419 -19.07 -12.05 4.21
CA VAL A 419 -20.41 -12.01 4.82
C VAL A 419 -20.67 -13.27 5.65
N SER A 420 -20.22 -14.43 5.18
CA SER A 420 -20.35 -15.69 5.92
C SER A 420 -19.55 -15.69 7.23
N ILE A 421 -18.33 -15.14 7.20
CA ILE A 421 -17.53 -14.95 8.42
C ILE A 421 -18.27 -14.01 9.39
N VAL A 422 -18.77 -12.87 8.91
CA VAL A 422 -19.53 -11.91 9.72
C VAL A 422 -20.77 -12.58 10.34
N LYS A 423 -21.48 -13.42 9.57
CA LYS A 423 -22.65 -14.17 10.05
C LYS A 423 -22.29 -15.07 11.24
N CYS A 424 -21.18 -15.77 11.18
CA CYS A 424 -20.74 -16.64 12.29
C CYS A 424 -20.48 -15.84 13.59
N PHE A 425 -19.98 -14.61 13.48
CA PHE A 425 -19.69 -13.77 14.65
C PHE A 425 -20.87 -12.91 15.09
N SER A 426 -21.84 -12.61 14.23
CA SER A 426 -23.05 -11.86 14.58
C SER A 426 -23.90 -12.56 15.63
N SER A 427 -23.87 -13.90 15.64
CA SER A 427 -24.62 -14.74 16.57
C SER A 427 -23.92 -14.98 17.92
N SER A 428 -22.61 -14.72 18.00
CA SER A 428 -21.75 -15.23 19.08
C SER A 428 -21.10 -14.15 19.97
N SER A 429 -21.03 -12.88 19.55
CA SER A 429 -20.29 -11.86 20.31
C SER A 429 -20.95 -10.48 20.25
N PRO A 430 -21.16 -9.82 21.40
CA PRO A 430 -21.82 -8.50 21.44
C PRO A 430 -20.94 -7.33 21.00
N ALA A 431 -19.67 -7.48 20.73
CA ALA A 431 -18.79 -6.32 20.54
C ALA A 431 -17.61 -6.56 19.57
N LEU A 432 -17.89 -6.55 18.26
CA LEU A 432 -16.85 -6.13 17.31
C LEU A 432 -16.83 -4.59 17.34
N SER A 433 -15.74 -3.98 17.78
CA SER A 433 -15.58 -2.52 17.86
C SER A 433 -15.71 -1.83 16.49
N CYS A 434 -15.38 -2.55 15.40
CA CYS A 434 -15.42 -2.07 14.00
C CYS A 434 -16.68 -2.55 13.23
N ARG A 435 -17.75 -2.94 13.92
CA ARG A 435 -18.97 -3.53 13.31
C ARG A 435 -19.62 -2.64 12.26
N ALA A 436 -19.74 -1.34 12.55
CA ALA A 436 -20.37 -0.39 11.64
C ALA A 436 -19.55 -0.22 10.35
N GLU A 437 -18.22 -0.15 10.46
CA GLU A 437 -17.30 -0.05 9.33
C GLU A 437 -17.34 -1.30 8.44
N ILE A 438 -17.45 -2.48 9.03
CA ILE A 438 -17.56 -3.74 8.28
C ILE A 438 -18.87 -3.75 7.48
N PHE A 439 -20.00 -3.39 8.07
CA PHE A 439 -21.27 -3.34 7.37
C PHE A 439 -21.27 -2.26 6.28
N LYS A 440 -20.66 -1.09 6.54
CA LYS A 440 -20.46 -0.04 5.53
C LYS A 440 -19.61 -0.55 4.36
N MET A 441 -18.53 -1.27 4.64
CA MET A 441 -17.70 -1.91 3.61
C MET A 441 -18.52 -2.89 2.76
N ILE A 442 -19.29 -3.79 3.39
CA ILE A 442 -20.12 -4.77 2.70
C ILE A 442 -21.14 -4.08 1.77
N LEU A 443 -21.84 -3.06 2.28
CA LEU A 443 -22.81 -2.29 1.51
C LEU A 443 -22.18 -1.57 0.32
N ASN A 444 -20.99 -1.01 0.50
CA ASN A 444 -20.24 -0.39 -0.58
C ASN A 444 -19.81 -1.41 -1.64
N CYS A 445 -19.37 -2.59 -1.22
CA CYS A 445 -18.94 -3.67 -2.13
C CYS A 445 -20.08 -4.17 -3.03
N ILE A 446 -21.33 -4.24 -2.53
CA ILE A 446 -22.49 -4.65 -3.35
C ILE A 446 -22.63 -3.76 -4.59
N ILE A 447 -22.47 -2.44 -4.42
CA ILE A 447 -22.60 -1.49 -5.53
C ILE A 447 -21.48 -1.69 -6.56
N VAL A 448 -20.27 -1.97 -6.08
CA VAL A 448 -19.08 -2.14 -6.94
C VAL A 448 -19.08 -3.47 -7.69
N LEU A 449 -19.80 -4.51 -7.22
CA LEU A 449 -19.89 -5.81 -7.89
C LEU A 449 -20.31 -5.69 -9.36
N GLY A 450 -21.16 -4.72 -9.69
CA GLY A 450 -21.63 -4.46 -11.06
C GLY A 450 -22.60 -5.52 -11.62
N ARG A 451 -22.76 -6.66 -10.94
CA ARG A 451 -23.71 -7.73 -11.27
C ARG A 451 -24.57 -8.06 -10.04
N PRO A 452 -25.89 -8.22 -10.22
CA PRO A 452 -26.77 -8.55 -9.11
C PRO A 452 -26.61 -10.02 -8.71
N ASN A 453 -26.51 -10.26 -7.42
CA ASN A 453 -26.52 -11.59 -6.83
C ASN A 453 -27.58 -11.65 -5.76
N VAL A 454 -28.72 -12.30 -6.06
CA VAL A 454 -29.89 -12.39 -5.17
C VAL A 454 -29.57 -13.14 -3.89
N GLN A 455 -28.81 -14.24 -3.99
CA GLN A 455 -28.45 -15.07 -2.83
C GLN A 455 -27.56 -14.28 -1.88
N LEU A 456 -26.55 -13.60 -2.41
CA LEU A 456 -25.66 -12.74 -1.61
C LEU A 456 -26.44 -11.61 -0.93
N SER A 457 -27.34 -10.94 -1.66
CA SER A 457 -28.21 -9.89 -1.10
C SER A 457 -29.08 -10.41 0.04
N SER A 458 -29.61 -11.63 -0.07
CA SER A 458 -30.42 -12.25 0.99
C SER A 458 -29.62 -12.58 2.24
N ILE A 459 -28.39 -13.10 2.08
CA ILE A 459 -27.51 -13.39 3.21
C ILE A 459 -27.09 -12.11 3.93
N ILE A 460 -26.75 -11.06 3.16
CA ILE A 460 -26.42 -9.74 3.70
C ILE A 460 -27.59 -9.18 4.52
N TRP A 461 -28.81 -9.29 3.99
CA TRP A 461 -30.01 -8.88 4.71
C TRP A 461 -30.18 -9.66 6.01
N GLU A 462 -30.05 -10.99 5.98
CA GLU A 462 -30.16 -11.85 7.18
C GLU A 462 -29.19 -11.38 8.27
N VAL A 463 -27.94 -11.09 7.90
CA VAL A 463 -26.91 -10.62 8.82
C VAL A 463 -27.23 -9.21 9.36
N LEU A 464 -27.63 -8.28 8.51
CA LEU A 464 -28.00 -6.92 8.93
C LEU A 464 -29.22 -6.91 9.85
N ASN A 465 -30.27 -7.66 9.48
CA ASN A 465 -31.52 -7.71 10.24
C ASN A 465 -31.36 -8.39 11.60
N SER A 466 -30.55 -9.46 11.68
CA SER A 466 -30.26 -10.14 12.95
C SER A 466 -29.35 -9.33 13.87
N SER A 467 -28.56 -8.43 13.31
CA SER A 467 -27.48 -7.73 14.03
C SER A 467 -27.82 -6.31 14.40
N LEU A 468 -28.69 -5.62 13.66
CA LEU A 468 -28.92 -4.18 13.77
C LEU A 468 -30.40 -3.84 13.87
N HIS A 469 -30.71 -2.91 14.78
CA HIS A 469 -32.03 -2.30 14.82
C HIS A 469 -32.23 -1.39 13.60
N TRP A 470 -33.49 -1.14 13.17
CA TRP A 470 -33.79 -0.34 11.97
C TRP A 470 -33.15 1.06 11.99
N LYS A 471 -33.03 1.72 13.16
CA LYS A 471 -32.34 3.04 13.28
C LYS A 471 -30.87 2.96 12.88
N GLU A 472 -30.20 1.90 13.29
CA GLU A 472 -28.79 1.67 12.95
C GLU A 472 -28.64 1.31 11.46
N ARG A 473 -29.53 0.47 10.91
CA ARG A 473 -29.55 0.16 9.47
C ARG A 473 -29.74 1.42 8.64
N TYR A 474 -30.68 2.30 9.02
CA TYR A 474 -30.95 3.55 8.30
C TYR A 474 -29.77 4.53 8.39
N SER A 475 -29.08 4.59 9.53
CA SER A 475 -27.82 5.36 9.63
C SER A 475 -26.76 4.81 8.68
N LEU A 476 -26.61 3.50 8.61
CA LEU A 476 -25.70 2.84 7.68
C LEU A 476 -26.01 3.12 6.21
N TYR A 477 -27.28 3.06 5.80
CA TYR A 477 -27.68 3.38 4.42
C TYR A 477 -27.36 4.85 4.08
N LYS A 478 -27.58 5.75 5.03
CA LYS A 478 -27.18 7.16 4.88
C LYS A 478 -25.66 7.30 4.71
N GLU A 479 -24.89 6.63 5.55
CA GLU A 479 -23.44 6.71 5.50
C GLU A 479 -22.83 6.01 4.29
N ALA A 480 -23.36 4.86 3.87
CA ALA A 480 -22.82 4.10 2.75
C ALA A 480 -23.25 4.65 1.39
N TRP A 481 -24.53 4.99 1.22
CA TRP A 481 -25.14 5.18 -0.09
C TRP A 481 -25.77 6.55 -0.32
N ASP A 482 -26.09 7.32 0.73
CA ASP A 482 -26.74 8.60 0.50
C ASP A 482 -25.75 9.68 0.07
N VAL A 483 -25.85 10.06 -1.18
CA VAL A 483 -25.04 11.11 -1.81
C VAL A 483 -25.88 12.37 -2.12
N GLY A 484 -27.08 12.46 -1.56
CA GLY A 484 -28.02 13.52 -1.87
C GLY A 484 -28.59 13.41 -3.30
N MET A 485 -28.83 14.55 -3.94
CA MET A 485 -29.29 14.58 -5.34
C MET A 485 -28.12 14.28 -6.28
N ILE A 486 -28.23 13.21 -7.07
CA ILE A 486 -27.17 12.78 -8.01
C ILE A 486 -26.77 13.88 -9.00
N ARG A 487 -27.72 14.71 -9.45
CA ARG A 487 -27.44 15.86 -10.31
C ARG A 487 -26.56 16.91 -9.62
N SER A 488 -26.79 17.16 -8.33
CA SER A 488 -25.95 18.08 -7.54
C SER A 488 -24.55 17.53 -7.33
N LEU A 489 -24.43 16.21 -7.11
CA LEU A 489 -23.15 15.55 -6.99
C LEU A 489 -22.34 15.67 -8.28
N GLN A 490 -22.98 15.50 -9.45
CA GLN A 490 -22.29 15.60 -10.74
C GLN A 490 -21.67 16.97 -11.02
N SER A 491 -22.29 18.05 -10.56
CA SER A 491 -21.72 19.40 -10.70
C SER A 491 -20.45 19.57 -9.85
N LYS A 492 -20.39 18.92 -8.70
CA LYS A 492 -19.28 19.02 -7.74
C LYS A 492 -18.19 17.97 -7.92
N ILE A 493 -18.42 16.96 -8.76
CA ILE A 493 -17.55 15.78 -8.84
C ILE A 493 -16.10 16.14 -9.22
N LEU A 494 -15.88 17.22 -9.97
CA LEU A 494 -14.56 17.71 -10.32
C LEU A 494 -13.83 18.35 -9.13
N GLU A 495 -14.57 19.03 -8.26
CA GLU A 495 -14.00 19.65 -7.06
C GLU A 495 -13.62 18.58 -6.03
N GLU A 496 -14.44 17.53 -5.91
CA GLU A 496 -14.21 16.43 -4.96
C GLU A 496 -13.11 15.46 -5.43
N PHE A 497 -13.00 15.19 -6.74
CA PHE A 497 -12.10 14.16 -7.27
C PHE A 497 -11.09 14.69 -8.32
N GLY A 498 -10.80 15.98 -8.30
CA GLY A 498 -9.91 16.62 -9.27
C GLY A 498 -8.42 16.24 -9.16
N THR A 499 -8.01 15.56 -8.08
CA THR A 499 -6.64 15.11 -7.86
C THR A 499 -6.63 13.68 -7.34
N VAL A 500 -5.55 12.93 -7.62
CA VAL A 500 -5.37 11.54 -7.16
C VAL A 500 -5.46 11.45 -5.63
N SER A 501 -4.83 12.37 -4.93
CA SER A 501 -4.89 12.44 -3.46
C SER A 501 -6.31 12.57 -2.92
N LYS A 502 -7.18 13.36 -3.57
CA LYS A 502 -8.59 13.49 -3.18
C LYS A 502 -9.37 12.19 -3.43
N VAL A 503 -9.10 11.51 -4.55
CA VAL A 503 -9.73 10.22 -4.88
C VAL A 503 -9.40 9.16 -3.83
N ILE A 504 -8.14 9.03 -3.46
CA ILE A 504 -7.66 8.03 -2.51
C ILE A 504 -8.18 8.30 -1.09
N ASN A 505 -8.32 9.58 -0.71
CA ASN A 505 -8.83 9.96 0.60
C ASN A 505 -10.36 9.98 0.68
N ALA A 506 -11.06 9.87 -0.44
CA ALA A 506 -12.51 9.74 -0.47
C ALA A 506 -12.94 8.44 0.23
N GLY A 507 -13.97 8.53 1.06
CA GLY A 507 -14.46 7.39 1.84
C GLY A 507 -13.79 7.20 3.20
N LYS A 508 -12.69 7.90 3.50
CA LYS A 508 -12.04 7.88 4.82
C LYS A 508 -12.79 8.70 5.87
N THR A 509 -13.67 9.59 5.46
CA THR A 509 -14.55 10.35 6.35
C THR A 509 -16.00 9.90 6.19
N PRO A 510 -16.85 9.98 7.22
CA PRO A 510 -18.26 9.60 7.12
C PRO A 510 -19.04 10.36 6.03
N SER A 511 -18.64 11.61 5.75
CA SER A 511 -19.28 12.47 4.75
C SER A 511 -18.84 12.20 3.32
N SER A 512 -17.69 11.56 3.10
CA SER A 512 -17.17 11.25 1.78
C SER A 512 -17.39 9.79 1.41
N LYS A 513 -17.62 9.51 0.12
CA LYS A 513 -17.81 8.16 -0.42
C LYS A 513 -16.68 7.82 -1.37
N PRO A 514 -16.28 6.55 -1.46
CA PRO A 514 -15.30 6.12 -2.47
C PRO A 514 -15.79 6.40 -3.90
N LEU A 515 -14.87 6.76 -4.78
CA LEU A 515 -15.21 7.06 -6.18
C LEU A 515 -15.87 5.87 -6.90
N SER A 516 -15.42 4.64 -6.61
CA SER A 516 -16.02 3.40 -7.14
C SER A 516 -17.49 3.25 -6.77
N VAL A 517 -17.86 3.60 -5.54
CA VAL A 517 -19.26 3.59 -5.05
C VAL A 517 -20.08 4.67 -5.76
N ILE A 518 -19.55 5.89 -5.86
CA ILE A 518 -20.23 7.00 -6.57
C ILE A 518 -20.47 6.64 -8.04
N GLN A 519 -19.48 6.04 -8.70
CA GLN A 519 -19.61 5.54 -10.07
C GLN A 519 -20.75 4.52 -10.19
N GLY A 520 -20.83 3.57 -9.26
CA GLY A 520 -21.89 2.58 -9.20
C GLY A 520 -23.28 3.20 -8.99
N LEU A 521 -23.40 4.16 -8.05
CA LEU A 521 -24.64 4.88 -7.76
C LEU A 521 -25.14 5.69 -8.97
N ILE A 522 -24.26 6.41 -9.65
CA ILE A 522 -24.60 7.18 -10.85
C ILE A 522 -25.05 6.25 -11.98
N THR A 523 -24.28 5.18 -12.22
CA THR A 523 -24.58 4.21 -13.29
C THR A 523 -25.94 3.53 -13.07
N THR A 524 -26.23 3.10 -11.84
CA THR A 524 -27.50 2.44 -11.51
C THR A 524 -28.68 3.39 -11.57
N SER A 525 -28.52 4.64 -11.12
CA SER A 525 -29.52 5.69 -11.24
C SER A 525 -29.89 5.98 -12.69
N TYR A 526 -28.90 6.06 -13.56
CA TYR A 526 -29.12 6.21 -15.00
C TYR A 526 -29.89 5.02 -15.60
N LYS A 527 -29.46 3.78 -15.28
CA LYS A 527 -30.17 2.57 -15.73
C LYS A 527 -31.61 2.57 -15.23
N ALA A 528 -31.86 2.88 -13.95
CA ALA A 528 -33.19 3.00 -13.39
C ALA A 528 -34.06 3.98 -14.15
N SER A 529 -33.56 5.20 -14.38
CA SER A 529 -34.27 6.23 -15.15
C SER A 529 -34.59 5.79 -16.58
N HIS A 530 -33.66 5.07 -17.23
CA HIS A 530 -33.85 4.55 -18.58
C HIS A 530 -34.94 3.47 -18.63
N TYR A 531 -34.96 2.52 -17.68
CA TYR A 531 -36.00 1.49 -17.63
C TYR A 531 -37.36 2.09 -17.31
N LEU A 532 -37.44 2.98 -16.31
CA LEU A 532 -38.70 3.60 -15.87
C LEU A 532 -39.38 4.44 -16.97
N LYS A 533 -38.64 5.18 -17.77
CA LYS A 533 -39.19 5.94 -18.90
C LYS A 533 -39.83 5.05 -19.98
N ARG A 534 -39.53 3.77 -20.00
CA ARG A 534 -40.05 2.78 -20.97
C ARG A 534 -41.09 1.84 -20.36
N THR A 535 -41.33 1.94 -19.06
CA THR A 535 -42.29 1.09 -18.35
C THR A 535 -43.70 1.60 -18.59
N SER A 536 -44.60 0.70 -18.98
CA SER A 536 -46.03 0.90 -19.14
C SER A 536 -46.81 -0.27 -18.54
N ALA A 537 -48.12 -0.14 -18.39
CA ALA A 537 -48.95 -1.23 -17.88
C ALA A 537 -48.81 -2.51 -18.73
N ASP A 538 -48.64 -2.37 -20.06
CA ASP A 538 -48.54 -3.50 -20.97
C ASP A 538 -47.22 -4.27 -20.90
N ASN A 539 -46.14 -3.61 -20.50
CA ASN A 539 -44.79 -4.22 -20.50
C ASN A 539 -44.19 -4.41 -19.12
N ILE A 540 -44.94 -4.12 -18.05
CA ILE A 540 -44.44 -4.17 -16.64
C ILE A 540 -43.84 -5.54 -16.29
N GLN A 541 -44.47 -6.63 -16.75
CA GLN A 541 -44.00 -8.00 -16.46
C GLN A 541 -42.58 -8.28 -16.97
N THR A 542 -42.19 -7.62 -18.06
CA THR A 542 -40.85 -7.78 -18.64
C THR A 542 -39.88 -6.71 -18.13
N MET A 543 -40.34 -5.49 -17.89
CA MET A 543 -39.52 -4.37 -17.45
C MET A 543 -39.19 -4.40 -15.97
N ALA A 544 -40.08 -4.90 -15.12
CA ALA A 544 -39.86 -4.97 -13.69
C ALA A 544 -38.71 -5.91 -13.26
N PRO A 545 -38.60 -7.15 -13.79
CA PRO A 545 -37.44 -8.00 -13.53
C PRO A 545 -36.14 -7.38 -14.08
N ALA A 546 -36.20 -6.71 -15.24
CA ALA A 546 -35.05 -6.04 -15.83
C ALA A 546 -34.59 -4.84 -14.98
N LEU A 547 -35.53 -4.04 -14.45
CA LEU A 547 -35.24 -2.95 -13.51
C LEU A 547 -34.60 -3.50 -12.21
N ALA A 548 -35.19 -4.55 -11.63
CA ALA A 548 -34.66 -5.18 -10.44
C ALA A 548 -33.23 -5.68 -10.68
N LYS A 549 -33.02 -6.43 -11.76
CA LYS A 549 -31.70 -6.99 -12.11
C LYS A 549 -30.64 -5.93 -12.39
N ASN A 550 -30.97 -4.85 -13.11
CA ASN A 550 -29.96 -3.91 -13.61
C ASN A 550 -29.75 -2.71 -12.69
N ALA A 551 -30.66 -2.45 -11.75
CA ALA A 551 -30.61 -1.30 -10.87
C ALA A 551 -31.02 -1.62 -9.43
N GLY A 552 -32.21 -2.18 -9.19
CA GLY A 552 -32.78 -2.33 -7.85
C GLY A 552 -31.99 -3.20 -6.91
N LEU A 553 -31.41 -4.31 -7.36
CA LEU A 553 -30.59 -5.21 -6.54
C LEU A 553 -29.17 -4.72 -6.31
N LEU A 554 -28.65 -3.85 -7.22
CA LEU A 554 -27.30 -3.31 -7.09
C LEU A 554 -27.26 -2.08 -6.21
N SER A 555 -28.21 -1.15 -6.43
CA SER A 555 -28.31 0.09 -5.68
C SER A 555 -29.79 0.44 -5.44
N PRO A 556 -30.40 -0.17 -4.40
CA PRO A 556 -31.80 0.07 -4.10
C PRO A 556 -32.09 1.57 -3.85
N LEU A 557 -31.20 2.24 -3.10
CA LEU A 557 -31.38 3.64 -2.73
C LEU A 557 -31.40 4.58 -3.94
N SER A 558 -30.42 4.48 -4.83
CA SER A 558 -30.36 5.35 -6.01
C SER A 558 -31.52 5.08 -6.97
N THR A 559 -31.95 3.83 -7.06
CA THR A 559 -33.13 3.43 -7.85
C THR A 559 -34.40 4.00 -7.23
N MET A 560 -34.54 3.91 -5.91
CA MET A 560 -35.70 4.41 -5.20
C MET A 560 -35.83 5.93 -5.26
N LYS A 561 -34.74 6.68 -5.20
CA LYS A 561 -34.76 8.14 -5.38
C LYS A 561 -35.35 8.55 -6.75
N VAL A 562 -35.04 7.79 -7.79
CA VAL A 562 -35.64 8.02 -9.13
C VAL A 562 -37.11 7.62 -9.14
N LEU A 563 -37.47 6.50 -8.53
CA LEU A 563 -38.84 6.00 -8.44
C LEU A 563 -39.77 6.93 -7.70
N ILE A 564 -39.42 7.41 -6.51
CA ILE A 564 -40.22 8.32 -5.68
C ILE A 564 -40.54 9.59 -6.45
N THR A 565 -39.60 10.14 -7.19
CA THR A 565 -39.82 11.34 -8.01
C THR A 565 -40.88 11.11 -9.07
N ILE A 566 -40.94 9.87 -9.63
CA ILE A 566 -41.92 9.53 -10.67
C ILE A 566 -43.28 9.26 -10.04
N VAL A 567 -43.33 8.48 -8.95
CA VAL A 567 -44.57 8.17 -8.24
C VAL A 567 -45.26 9.41 -7.69
N GLY A 568 -44.46 10.39 -7.19
CA GLY A 568 -45.03 11.67 -6.73
C GLY A 568 -45.71 12.49 -7.86
N ASN A 569 -45.24 12.31 -9.11
CA ASN A 569 -45.77 13.05 -10.25
C ASN A 569 -46.89 12.33 -11.01
N TYR A 570 -47.03 11.00 -10.83
CA TYR A 570 -47.99 10.19 -11.61
C TYR A 570 -48.69 9.18 -10.70
N GLU A 571 -50.00 9.42 -10.40
CA GLU A 571 -50.79 8.58 -9.48
C GLU A 571 -50.88 7.13 -9.89
N ASN A 572 -50.97 6.84 -11.21
CA ASN A 572 -51.11 5.47 -11.72
C ASN A 572 -49.83 4.65 -11.72
N MET A 573 -48.68 5.26 -11.39
CA MET A 573 -47.38 4.56 -11.39
C MET A 573 -47.12 3.81 -10.08
N GLY A 574 -47.81 4.15 -8.99
CA GLY A 574 -47.55 3.54 -7.66
C GLY A 574 -47.72 2.02 -7.66
N GLU A 575 -48.86 1.51 -8.12
CA GLU A 575 -49.14 0.09 -8.18
C GLU A 575 -48.23 -0.68 -9.14
N LEU A 576 -47.90 -0.08 -10.29
CA LEU A 576 -46.98 -0.66 -11.27
C LEU A 576 -45.59 -0.82 -10.69
N VAL A 577 -45.12 0.19 -9.96
CA VAL A 577 -43.78 0.13 -9.29
C VAL A 577 -43.74 -0.93 -8.21
N ILE A 578 -44.80 -1.03 -7.40
CA ILE A 578 -44.90 -2.05 -6.33
C ILE A 578 -44.87 -3.48 -6.92
N SER A 579 -45.64 -3.72 -7.98
CA SER A 579 -45.58 -4.99 -8.71
C SER A 579 -44.15 -5.31 -9.17
N GLY A 580 -43.39 -4.30 -9.62
CA GLY A 580 -41.99 -4.43 -9.99
C GLY A 580 -41.05 -4.75 -8.82
N MET A 581 -41.37 -4.27 -7.64
CA MET A 581 -40.55 -4.46 -6.42
C MET A 581 -40.62 -5.88 -5.85
N GLN A 582 -41.56 -6.73 -6.28
CA GLN A 582 -41.59 -8.14 -5.90
C GLN A 582 -40.28 -8.87 -6.22
N ASN A 583 -39.57 -8.41 -7.25
CA ASN A 583 -38.27 -8.94 -7.65
C ASN A 583 -37.07 -8.34 -6.86
N TRP A 584 -37.32 -7.37 -5.98
CA TRP A 584 -36.33 -6.82 -5.09
C TRP A 584 -36.21 -7.70 -3.84
N GLY A 585 -35.03 -8.05 -3.44
CA GLY A 585 -34.83 -8.83 -2.21
C GLY A 585 -35.22 -8.03 -0.97
N PRO A 586 -35.25 -8.67 0.22
CA PRO A 586 -35.61 -8.02 1.48
C PRO A 586 -34.77 -6.78 1.80
N LEU A 587 -33.45 -6.82 1.52
CA LEU A 587 -32.57 -5.66 1.65
C LEU A 587 -33.07 -4.47 0.83
N GLY A 588 -33.46 -4.71 -0.42
CA GLY A 588 -33.97 -3.66 -1.27
C GLY A 588 -35.24 -3.04 -0.73
N ARG A 589 -36.15 -3.83 -0.17
CA ARG A 589 -37.41 -3.36 0.43
C ARG A 589 -37.19 -2.56 1.71
N ASP A 590 -36.27 -2.94 2.57
CA ASP A 590 -35.91 -2.18 3.77
C ASP A 590 -35.35 -0.78 3.40
N VAL A 591 -34.54 -0.72 2.33
CA VAL A 591 -34.02 0.55 1.80
C VAL A 591 -35.15 1.43 1.22
N VAL A 592 -36.21 0.83 0.66
CA VAL A 592 -37.41 1.59 0.24
C VAL A 592 -38.04 2.27 1.44
N GLY A 593 -38.20 1.58 2.57
CA GLY A 593 -38.70 2.15 3.83
C GLY A 593 -37.85 3.35 4.30
N TYR A 594 -36.52 3.18 4.25
CA TYR A 594 -35.58 4.27 4.55
C TYR A 594 -35.80 5.50 3.65
N GLU A 595 -35.86 5.30 2.32
CA GLU A 595 -35.99 6.43 1.40
C GLU A 595 -37.35 7.11 1.46
N MET A 596 -38.44 6.37 1.72
CA MET A 596 -39.75 6.97 1.96
C MET A 596 -39.72 7.90 3.17
N ARG A 597 -39.13 7.47 4.29
CA ARG A 597 -38.92 8.31 5.47
C ARG A 597 -38.07 9.54 5.15
N ASN A 598 -36.96 9.33 4.45
CA ASN A 598 -36.05 10.42 4.05
C ASN A 598 -36.73 11.44 3.15
N PHE A 599 -37.53 10.97 2.20
CA PHE A 599 -38.31 11.83 1.29
C PHE A 599 -39.32 12.67 2.04
N LEU A 600 -40.06 12.10 3.01
CA LEU A 600 -40.99 12.84 3.86
C LEU A 600 -40.26 13.88 4.73
N THR A 601 -39.09 13.54 5.24
CA THR A 601 -38.25 14.46 6.04
C THR A 601 -37.82 15.69 5.23
N MET A 602 -37.47 15.48 3.97
CA MET A 602 -37.01 16.55 3.06
C MET A 602 -38.17 17.36 2.47
N ASN A 603 -39.31 16.72 2.22
CA ASN A 603 -40.47 17.30 1.56
C ASN A 603 -41.70 17.20 2.46
N LYS A 604 -41.88 18.15 3.41
CA LYS A 604 -42.96 18.13 4.39
C LYS A 604 -44.38 18.03 3.78
N VAL A 605 -44.54 18.39 2.52
CA VAL A 605 -45.84 18.37 1.78
C VAL A 605 -46.01 17.08 0.95
N ALA A 606 -44.98 16.25 0.84
CA ALA A 606 -45.02 15.05 -0.02
C ALA A 606 -46.05 14.00 0.42
N GLY A 607 -46.34 13.91 1.72
CA GLY A 607 -47.34 13.01 2.26
C GLY A 607 -48.79 13.36 1.86
N SER A 608 -49.03 14.56 1.35
CA SER A 608 -50.35 14.99 0.83
C SER A 608 -50.55 14.65 -0.66
N GLN A 609 -49.50 14.17 -1.35
CA GLN A 609 -49.63 13.75 -2.74
C GLN A 609 -50.29 12.37 -2.80
N VAL A 610 -51.45 12.28 -3.44
CA VAL A 610 -52.25 11.05 -3.53
C VAL A 610 -51.44 9.89 -4.08
N GLY A 611 -50.64 10.12 -5.10
CA GLY A 611 -49.77 9.07 -5.68
C GLY A 611 -48.76 8.49 -4.67
N PHE A 612 -48.17 9.32 -3.81
CA PHE A 612 -47.27 8.86 -2.77
C PHE A 612 -47.99 8.11 -1.63
N GLN A 613 -49.18 8.59 -1.22
CA GLN A 613 -49.99 7.93 -0.21
C GLN A 613 -50.39 6.51 -0.65
N VAL A 614 -50.92 6.38 -1.86
CA VAL A 614 -51.28 5.08 -2.46
C VAL A 614 -50.07 4.17 -2.57
N PHE A 615 -48.95 4.71 -2.96
CA PHE A 615 -47.70 3.94 -3.04
C PHE A 615 -47.27 3.44 -1.64
N ALA A 616 -47.19 4.31 -0.65
CA ALA A 616 -46.72 3.95 0.68
C ALA A 616 -47.66 2.94 1.38
N SER A 617 -48.98 3.17 1.33
CA SER A 617 -49.97 2.29 1.94
C SER A 617 -49.98 0.90 1.27
N THR A 618 -49.93 0.86 -0.05
CA THR A 618 -49.87 -0.39 -0.81
C THR A 618 -48.54 -1.14 -0.59
N PHE A 619 -47.43 -0.41 -0.53
CA PHE A 619 -46.12 -1.02 -0.26
C PHE A 619 -46.10 -1.76 1.10
N TYR A 620 -46.49 -1.13 2.18
CA TYR A 620 -46.50 -1.76 3.50
C TYR A 620 -47.59 -2.83 3.65
N ARG A 621 -48.65 -2.78 2.87
CA ARG A 621 -49.65 -3.83 2.79
C ARG A 621 -49.14 -5.08 2.10
N ASP A 622 -48.42 -4.92 1.00
CA ASP A 622 -47.97 -6.02 0.18
C ASP A 622 -46.64 -6.63 0.68
N PHE A 623 -45.83 -5.86 1.40
CA PHE A 623 -44.54 -6.26 1.97
C PHE A 623 -44.57 -6.19 3.50
N CYS A 624 -45.23 -7.15 4.14
CA CYS A 624 -45.37 -7.23 5.59
C CYS A 624 -44.03 -7.52 6.33
N ASP A 625 -42.99 -7.89 5.63
CA ASP A 625 -41.64 -8.13 6.17
C ASP A 625 -40.83 -6.81 6.38
N VAL A 626 -41.33 -5.68 5.90
CA VAL A 626 -40.70 -4.38 6.09
C VAL A 626 -41.22 -3.70 7.35
N GLU A 627 -40.30 -3.22 8.18
CA GLU A 627 -40.65 -2.50 9.42
C GLU A 627 -41.31 -1.15 9.14
N VAL A 628 -42.55 -1.01 9.61
CA VAL A 628 -43.33 0.23 9.47
C VAL A 628 -42.93 1.27 10.53
N GLU A 629 -42.28 0.86 11.62
CA GLU A 629 -41.98 1.71 12.78
C GLU A 629 -41.22 2.97 12.40
N GLY A 630 -40.27 2.89 11.47
CA GLY A 630 -39.43 4.02 11.08
C GLY A 630 -40.20 5.17 10.44
N ILE A 631 -41.21 4.88 9.62
CA ILE A 631 -42.06 5.90 9.00
C ILE A 631 -43.15 6.39 9.97
N LEU A 632 -43.69 5.50 10.79
CA LEU A 632 -44.67 5.87 11.81
C LEU A 632 -44.07 6.82 12.86
N GLU A 633 -42.87 6.51 13.37
CA GLU A 633 -42.18 7.41 14.32
C GLU A 633 -42.03 8.82 13.73
N PHE A 634 -41.59 8.94 12.47
CA PHE A 634 -41.49 10.23 11.79
C PHE A 634 -42.85 10.96 11.70
N LEU A 635 -43.91 10.26 11.30
CA LEU A 635 -45.26 10.84 11.17
C LEU A 635 -45.84 11.28 12.52
N TYR A 636 -45.56 10.53 13.61
CA TYR A 636 -45.96 10.93 14.97
C TYR A 636 -45.21 12.20 15.43
N GLU A 637 -43.91 12.27 15.17
CA GLU A 637 -43.10 13.45 15.49
C GLU A 637 -43.59 14.70 14.71
N ASP A 638 -43.89 14.54 13.41
CA ASP A 638 -44.38 15.58 12.53
C ASP A 638 -45.76 16.08 12.98
N PHE A 639 -46.65 15.14 13.35
CA PHE A 639 -47.95 15.45 13.93
C PHE A 639 -47.83 16.16 15.29
N GLY A 640 -46.92 15.69 16.15
CA GLY A 640 -46.63 16.31 17.46
C GLY A 640 -46.13 17.77 17.34
N GLN A 641 -45.49 18.12 16.21
CA GLN A 641 -45.10 19.49 15.87
C GLN A 641 -46.27 20.36 15.30
N GLY A 642 -47.46 19.80 15.20
CA GLY A 642 -48.64 20.46 14.70
C GLY A 642 -48.84 20.41 13.18
N ASN A 643 -48.06 19.59 12.47
CA ASN A 643 -48.20 19.42 11.03
C ASN A 643 -49.24 18.31 10.72
N VAL A 644 -50.41 18.75 10.22
CA VAL A 644 -51.56 17.85 9.92
C VAL A 644 -51.56 17.36 8.45
N THR A 645 -50.62 17.79 7.62
CA THR A 645 -50.63 17.50 6.18
C THR A 645 -50.48 16.00 5.87
N ASN A 646 -49.83 15.23 6.77
CA ASN A 646 -49.57 13.81 6.60
C ASN A 646 -50.53 12.92 7.44
N LEU A 647 -51.62 13.48 8.00
CA LEU A 647 -52.52 12.76 8.91
C LEU A 647 -53.22 11.58 8.22
N GLU A 648 -53.61 11.72 6.97
CA GLU A 648 -54.29 10.70 6.20
C GLU A 648 -53.36 9.51 5.92
N LEU A 649 -52.09 9.78 5.55
CA LEU A 649 -51.07 8.76 5.42
C LEU A 649 -50.84 8.03 6.75
N LEU A 650 -50.74 8.74 7.88
CA LEU A 650 -50.60 8.15 9.20
C LEU A 650 -51.78 7.21 9.51
N ARG A 651 -53.02 7.62 9.22
CA ARG A 651 -54.23 6.78 9.44
C ARG A 651 -54.18 5.50 8.61
N GLU A 652 -53.80 5.61 7.33
CA GLU A 652 -53.70 4.43 6.45
C GLU A 652 -52.59 3.46 6.93
N LEU A 653 -51.41 3.96 7.27
CA LEU A 653 -50.32 3.11 7.76
C LEU A 653 -50.59 2.47 9.11
N LEU A 654 -51.31 3.13 10.03
CA LEU A 654 -51.79 2.54 11.27
C LEU A 654 -52.77 1.41 11.01
N THR A 655 -53.62 1.55 9.99
CA THR A 655 -54.56 0.51 9.59
C THR A 655 -53.81 -0.72 9.05
N VAL A 656 -52.73 -0.50 8.30
CA VAL A 656 -51.87 -1.58 7.81
C VAL A 656 -51.05 -2.23 8.93
N ALA A 657 -50.50 -1.44 9.86
CA ALA A 657 -49.69 -1.91 10.97
C ALA A 657 -50.53 -2.70 12.04
N GLY A 658 -51.84 -2.38 12.16
CA GLY A 658 -52.76 -3.07 13.06
C GLY A 658 -53.26 -4.43 12.58
N ARG A 659 -52.85 -4.85 11.39
CA ARG A 659 -53.13 -6.20 10.83
C ARG A 659 -52.01 -7.18 11.19
#